data_bdd5da8ce3c5d7d3b9f1346e2bceceb7
#
_entry.id   bdd5da8ce3c5d7d3b9f1346e2bceceb7
#
_cell.length_a   1.000
_cell.length_b   1.000
_cell.length_c   1.000
_cell.angle_alpha   90.00
_cell.angle_beta   90.00
_cell.angle_gamma   90.00
#
_symmetry.space_group_name_H-M   'P 1'
#
loop_
_entity.id
_entity.type
_entity.pdbx_description
1 polymer ?
#
loop_
_entity_poly.entity_id
_entity_poly.type
_entity_poly.pdbx_seq_one_letter_code
_entity_poly.pdbx_strand_id
1 'polypeptide(L)'
;MSNVCSQHSSLPEFHGGGYGIASAAGDAVYELNPVVVTATRTEKADVDVPATTTVITAKDIQDKGYVSVFDALEHTVGVDSYNYSAGGGDDLGGSQSRFYIRGMDKGTLVLVNGAPINVMNYSSTEGVPVDAVEKIEVIKGSNSVLYGAEAMGGVVNIITKHGGKPSASISAKYGNYNSGYQVGVSGERYTAYFTRDFEDEFEDAARIFPKSNYNWTNGKGRKSSLYLSTQLNDRLTLDWSHVDRNKKRSAFKVVNGKKTDTYYSYGIYDYDSQRNNINLIYNDKDSAFKSVLAYNNRRIDTKQYKNGKAPAIRGTNYNVYGITFDNQKTWHFNDGKDSLTSGATFKREHYKSLATPSDRIHRDAYSIYSSYDHQFSDKLSTIIGVRGEFVKGNGWDKEQNVFLPQWQMLYKLNDSWSLYSNIGKSFDMPAINSKFYSKKTKAIDYQPQEGWSYEIGSKYIKDKDSVKIALFHMDIDNYFKWVKESQIVAGGSDMNVQINGGKFKNTGLEAEWTHKINENWQYNLGVSWSDPKLKSKWVVGHENEWMQEAAKLQTNAGVQYSDKKWTANLNLFFTGEREYSYYTNEGDIAKYKGNYDHAIPNRVNLTSSLSYAPNDNHRITLNMYNLLNRHNNCINENENYDLPFNWTLTYKYSF
;
A
#
# COMPACT_ATOMS: atom_id res chain seq x y z
N MET A 1 -4.39 -55.59 50.15
CA MET A 1 -5.73 -55.54 49.53
C MET A 1 -6.12 -54.09 49.37
N SER A 2 -6.60 -53.80 48.20
CA SER A 2 -7.22 -52.54 47.68
C SER A 2 -6.34 -51.30 47.50
N ASN A 3 -5.95 -51.16 46.30
CA ASN A 3 -5.54 -49.92 45.65
C ASN A 3 -6.67 -48.89 45.61
N VAL A 4 -6.37 -47.63 45.90
CA VAL A 4 -7.17 -46.47 45.48
C VAL A 4 -6.27 -45.61 44.60
N CYS A 5 -6.65 -45.52 43.32
CA CYS A 5 -6.06 -44.68 42.32
C CYS A 5 -6.50 -43.21 42.53
N SER A 6 -5.57 -42.30 42.75
CA SER A 6 -5.80 -40.87 42.63
C SER A 6 -5.50 -40.44 41.19
N GLN A 7 -6.49 -40.03 40.45
CA GLN A 7 -6.33 -39.36 39.15
C GLN A 7 -5.89 -37.92 39.40
N HIS A 8 -4.65 -37.61 39.02
CA HIS A 8 -4.21 -36.21 38.78
C HIS A 8 -4.51 -35.86 37.34
N SER A 9 -5.40 -34.88 37.17
CA SER A 9 -5.62 -34.20 35.90
C SER A 9 -4.43 -33.26 35.65
N SER A 10 -3.55 -33.66 34.75
CA SER A 10 -2.50 -32.79 34.23
C SER A 10 -3.09 -31.88 33.12
N LEU A 11 -3.02 -30.60 33.36
CA LEU A 11 -3.18 -29.56 32.32
C LEU A 11 -2.07 -29.73 31.26
N PRO A 12 -2.33 -29.54 29.97
CA PRO A 12 -1.28 -29.59 28.97
C PRO A 12 -0.37 -28.37 29.10
N GLU A 13 0.91 -28.60 29.33
CA GLU A 13 1.96 -27.60 29.19
C GLU A 13 2.02 -27.16 27.75
N PHE A 14 1.76 -25.87 27.51
CA PHE A 14 2.05 -25.21 26.24
C PHE A 14 3.58 -25.08 26.09
N HIS A 15 4.18 -26.03 25.42
CA HIS A 15 5.55 -25.87 24.92
C HIS A 15 5.53 -24.84 23.78
N GLY A 16 6.24 -23.73 23.97
CA GLY A 16 6.53 -22.76 22.97
C GLY A 16 7.31 -23.37 21.81
N GLY A 17 6.59 -23.79 20.77
CA GLY A 17 7.16 -24.24 19.50
C GLY A 17 7.30 -23.05 18.58
N GLY A 18 8.54 -22.74 18.17
CA GLY A 18 8.77 -21.86 17.06
C GLY A 18 8.00 -22.32 15.82
N TYR A 19 7.32 -21.40 15.15
CA TYR A 19 6.64 -21.67 13.88
C TYR A 19 7.68 -21.93 12.79
N GLY A 20 8.22 -23.15 12.76
CA GLY A 20 8.79 -23.71 11.56
C GLY A 20 7.63 -24.12 10.67
N ILE A 21 7.50 -23.55 9.48
CA ILE A 21 6.62 -24.08 8.46
C ILE A 21 7.15 -25.49 8.11
N ALA A 22 6.63 -26.49 8.78
CA ALA A 22 6.82 -27.86 8.34
C ALA A 22 6.02 -28.02 7.06
N SER A 23 6.69 -28.09 5.92
CA SER A 23 6.15 -28.72 4.72
C SER A 23 5.98 -30.20 5.05
N ALA A 24 4.90 -30.54 5.75
CA ALA A 24 4.38 -31.88 5.77
C ALA A 24 3.45 -32.00 4.56
N ALA A 25 3.79 -32.89 3.63
CA ALA A 25 2.83 -33.43 2.69
C ALA A 25 1.76 -34.19 3.51
N GLY A 26 0.68 -33.50 3.85
CA GLY A 26 -0.46 -33.99 4.61
C GLY A 26 -1.40 -32.83 4.86
N ASP A 27 -2.50 -32.81 4.15
CA ASP A 27 -3.73 -32.04 4.34
C ASP A 27 -3.53 -30.62 4.91
N ALA A 28 -3.11 -29.69 4.04
CA ALA A 28 -3.10 -28.27 4.39
C ALA A 28 -4.56 -27.80 4.55
N VAL A 29 -5.04 -27.78 5.80
CA VAL A 29 -6.29 -27.11 6.15
C VAL A 29 -6.09 -25.63 5.84
N TYR A 30 -6.78 -25.14 4.84
CA TYR A 30 -6.75 -23.74 4.48
C TYR A 30 -7.42 -22.94 5.59
N GLU A 31 -6.67 -22.12 6.31
CA GLU A 31 -7.16 -21.37 7.45
C GLU A 31 -7.86 -20.09 6.96
N LEU A 32 -9.20 -20.05 7.05
CA LEU A 32 -10.00 -18.87 6.69
C LEU A 32 -10.01 -17.79 7.79
N ASN A 33 -9.49 -18.09 8.98
CA ASN A 33 -9.43 -17.19 10.12
C ASN A 33 -7.96 -16.90 10.52
N PRO A 34 -7.21 -16.16 9.70
CA PRO A 34 -5.79 -15.94 9.95
C PRO A 34 -5.56 -15.06 11.19
N VAL A 35 -4.39 -15.20 11.80
CA VAL A 35 -3.93 -14.32 12.87
C VAL A 35 -3.53 -12.96 12.29
N VAL A 36 -4.04 -11.89 12.89
CA VAL A 36 -3.75 -10.49 12.56
C VAL A 36 -3.00 -9.84 13.73
N VAL A 37 -1.95 -9.10 13.46
CA VAL A 37 -1.15 -8.38 14.46
C VAL A 37 -1.30 -6.87 14.33
N THR A 38 -1.41 -6.39 13.11
CA THR A 38 -1.32 -4.95 12.79
C THR A 38 -2.45 -4.14 13.43
N ALA A 39 -3.67 -4.66 13.46
CA ALA A 39 -4.83 -3.89 13.92
C ALA A 39 -4.77 -3.48 15.40
N THR A 40 -4.11 -4.28 16.24
CA THR A 40 -4.06 -4.08 17.70
C THR A 40 -2.64 -4.07 18.27
N ARG A 41 -1.62 -4.28 17.42
CA ARG A 41 -0.22 -4.55 17.79
C ARG A 41 -0.03 -5.81 18.67
N THR A 42 -1.06 -6.61 18.80
CA THR A 42 -1.08 -7.91 19.48
C THR A 42 -1.73 -8.96 18.58
N GLU A 43 -1.34 -10.22 18.71
CA GLU A 43 -1.89 -11.31 17.90
C GLU A 43 -3.35 -11.59 18.27
N LYS A 44 -4.24 -11.53 17.27
CA LYS A 44 -5.65 -11.91 17.40
C LYS A 44 -6.10 -12.66 16.15
N ALA A 45 -7.02 -13.61 16.30
CA ALA A 45 -7.71 -14.18 15.15
C ALA A 45 -8.52 -13.10 14.43
N ASP A 46 -8.65 -13.15 13.11
CA ASP A 46 -9.30 -12.09 12.33
C ASP A 46 -10.74 -11.82 12.80
N VAL A 47 -11.49 -12.87 13.17
CA VAL A 47 -12.85 -12.74 13.71
C VAL A 47 -12.90 -11.93 15.02
N ASP A 48 -11.78 -11.85 15.75
CA ASP A 48 -11.64 -11.14 17.02
C ASP A 48 -11.05 -9.73 16.90
N VAL A 49 -10.83 -9.26 15.67
CA VAL A 49 -10.30 -7.93 15.40
C VAL A 49 -11.44 -6.94 15.14
N PRO A 50 -11.59 -5.85 15.94
CA PRO A 50 -12.65 -4.86 15.76
C PRO A 50 -12.33 -3.83 14.65
N ALA A 51 -12.00 -4.29 13.47
CA ALA A 51 -11.72 -3.49 12.29
C ALA A 51 -11.89 -4.31 11.00
N THR A 52 -12.13 -3.65 9.88
CA THR A 52 -12.08 -4.31 8.56
C THR A 52 -10.64 -4.69 8.22
N THR A 53 -10.41 -5.98 8.04
CA THR A 53 -9.10 -6.58 7.79
C THR A 53 -9.11 -7.47 6.56
N THR A 54 -8.05 -7.43 5.77
CA THR A 54 -7.78 -8.42 4.72
C THR A 54 -6.38 -8.98 4.93
N VAL A 55 -6.23 -10.30 4.94
CA VAL A 55 -4.95 -10.98 5.05
C VAL A 55 -4.69 -11.74 3.77
N ILE A 56 -3.55 -11.50 3.14
CA ILE A 56 -3.08 -12.21 1.94
C ILE A 56 -1.88 -13.04 2.36
N THR A 57 -2.02 -14.34 2.38
CA THR A 57 -0.96 -15.27 2.84
C THR A 57 0.06 -15.55 1.73
N ALA A 58 1.23 -16.10 2.10
CA ALA A 58 2.21 -16.61 1.14
C ALA A 58 1.58 -17.64 0.17
N LYS A 59 0.63 -18.46 0.68
CA LYS A 59 -0.12 -19.41 -0.15
C LYS A 59 -1.02 -18.70 -1.14
N ASP A 60 -1.75 -17.65 -0.73
CA ASP A 60 -2.56 -16.83 -1.66
C ASP A 60 -1.71 -16.20 -2.74
N ILE A 61 -0.55 -15.63 -2.37
CA ILE A 61 0.41 -15.04 -3.32
C ILE A 61 0.84 -16.08 -4.37
N GLN A 62 1.20 -17.26 -3.90
CA GLN A 62 1.65 -18.34 -4.77
C GLN A 62 0.53 -18.89 -5.64
N ASP A 63 -0.64 -19.18 -5.06
CA ASP A 63 -1.77 -19.81 -5.76
C ASP A 63 -2.40 -18.86 -6.77
N LYS A 64 -2.51 -17.57 -6.44
CA LYS A 64 -3.04 -16.54 -7.35
C LYS A 64 -1.99 -16.02 -8.34
N GLY A 65 -0.72 -16.40 -8.17
CA GLY A 65 0.37 -16.03 -9.06
C GLY A 65 0.74 -14.55 -9.00
N TYR A 66 0.54 -13.88 -7.86
CA TYR A 66 0.91 -12.48 -7.71
C TYR A 66 2.42 -12.27 -7.87
N VAL A 67 2.79 -11.32 -8.72
CA VAL A 67 4.19 -11.06 -9.08
C VAL A 67 4.85 -9.96 -8.24
N SER A 68 4.05 -9.22 -7.49
CA SER A 68 4.51 -8.17 -6.58
C SER A 68 3.51 -7.95 -5.43
N VAL A 69 3.94 -7.28 -4.37
CA VAL A 69 3.05 -6.85 -3.28
C VAL A 69 1.98 -5.88 -3.81
N PHE A 70 2.34 -5.03 -4.77
CA PHE A 70 1.39 -4.13 -5.41
C PHE A 70 0.28 -4.89 -6.13
N ASP A 71 0.63 -5.92 -6.90
CA ASP A 71 -0.31 -6.80 -7.61
C ASP A 71 -1.30 -7.47 -6.63
N ALA A 72 -0.81 -7.95 -5.49
CA ALA A 72 -1.67 -8.53 -4.46
C ALA A 72 -2.66 -7.50 -3.85
N LEU A 73 -2.23 -6.25 -3.65
CA LEU A 73 -3.06 -5.17 -3.12
C LEU A 73 -4.11 -4.68 -4.13
N GLU A 74 -3.76 -4.65 -5.42
CA GLU A 74 -4.67 -4.25 -6.50
C GLU A 74 -5.92 -5.14 -6.57
N HIS A 75 -5.82 -6.39 -6.12
CA HIS A 75 -6.93 -7.34 -6.07
C HIS A 75 -7.69 -7.32 -4.73
N THR A 76 -7.42 -6.35 -3.86
CA THR A 76 -8.07 -6.22 -2.54
C THR A 76 -9.28 -5.29 -2.64
N VAL A 77 -10.42 -5.71 -2.09
CA VAL A 77 -11.66 -4.90 -2.06
C VAL A 77 -11.43 -3.58 -1.33
N GLY A 78 -12.01 -2.48 -1.82
CA GLY A 78 -11.86 -1.14 -1.22
C GLY A 78 -10.46 -0.54 -1.36
N VAL A 79 -9.57 -1.18 -2.13
CA VAL A 79 -8.29 -0.64 -2.57
C VAL A 79 -8.39 -0.32 -4.05
N ASP A 80 -8.25 0.94 -4.40
CA ASP A 80 -8.09 1.38 -5.79
C ASP A 80 -6.60 1.57 -6.09
N SER A 81 -6.19 1.30 -7.29
CA SER A 81 -4.79 1.36 -7.67
C SER A 81 -4.61 1.92 -9.07
N TYR A 82 -3.48 2.51 -9.32
CA TYR A 82 -3.00 2.76 -10.66
C TYR A 82 -1.50 2.48 -10.75
N ASN A 83 -1.13 1.92 -11.87
CA ASN A 83 0.18 1.39 -12.10
C ASN A 83 0.84 2.06 -13.30
N TYR A 84 2.15 2.32 -13.21
CA TYR A 84 2.96 2.91 -14.28
C TYR A 84 3.89 1.90 -14.96
N SER A 85 3.81 0.62 -14.62
CA SER A 85 4.73 -0.39 -15.15
C SER A 85 4.15 -1.80 -15.18
N ALA A 86 4.78 -2.67 -15.96
CA ALA A 86 4.42 -4.08 -16.15
C ALA A 86 4.58 -4.98 -14.91
N GLY A 87 4.83 -4.51 -13.75
CA GLY A 87 5.02 -5.33 -12.54
C GLY A 87 4.42 -4.70 -11.31
N GLY A 88 3.87 -3.51 -11.45
CA GLY A 88 3.38 -2.72 -10.32
C GLY A 88 4.48 -2.15 -9.44
N GLY A 89 4.11 -1.18 -8.64
CA GLY A 89 4.98 -0.68 -7.59
C GLY A 89 6.04 0.32 -8.02
N ASP A 90 5.93 0.95 -9.18
CA ASP A 90 6.92 1.91 -9.67
C ASP A 90 6.96 3.21 -8.91
N ASP A 91 8.17 3.64 -8.58
CA ASP A 91 8.45 4.88 -7.92
C ASP A 91 9.43 5.74 -8.76
N LEU A 92 8.89 6.49 -9.70
CA LEU A 92 9.62 7.26 -10.69
C LEU A 92 9.44 8.78 -10.53
N GLY A 93 9.51 9.28 -9.30
CA GLY A 93 9.56 10.72 -9.07
C GLY A 93 8.27 11.50 -9.33
N GLY A 94 7.72 11.50 -10.49
CA GLY A 94 6.44 12.12 -10.84
C GLY A 94 5.42 11.12 -11.37
N SER A 95 5.91 9.92 -11.66
CA SER A 95 5.12 8.81 -12.20
C SER A 95 5.24 7.65 -11.24
N GLN A 96 4.33 7.58 -10.27
CA GLN A 96 4.35 6.60 -9.21
C GLN A 96 3.14 5.72 -9.28
N SER A 97 3.35 4.40 -9.21
CA SER A 97 2.27 3.48 -8.92
C SER A 97 1.77 3.74 -7.50
N ARG A 98 0.47 3.83 -7.33
CA ARG A 98 -0.17 4.17 -6.06
C ARG A 98 -1.34 3.26 -5.81
N PHE A 99 -1.69 3.14 -4.56
CA PHE A 99 -2.96 2.55 -4.14
C PHE A 99 -3.63 3.46 -3.11
N TYR A 100 -4.95 3.45 -3.16
CA TYR A 100 -5.83 4.25 -2.30
C TYR A 100 -6.74 3.33 -1.53
N ILE A 101 -6.84 3.53 -0.24
CA ILE A 101 -7.81 2.83 0.59
C ILE A 101 -9.00 3.76 0.78
N ARG A 102 -10.20 3.29 0.43
CA ARG A 102 -11.46 4.04 0.55
C ARG A 102 -11.43 5.40 -0.14
N GLY A 103 -10.80 5.48 -1.29
CA GLY A 103 -10.75 6.69 -2.13
C GLY A 103 -9.87 7.83 -1.62
N MET A 104 -9.03 7.61 -0.60
CA MET A 104 -8.09 8.61 -0.10
C MET A 104 -6.78 8.60 -0.88
N ASP A 105 -6.45 9.68 -1.56
CA ASP A 105 -5.18 9.83 -2.32
C ASP A 105 -3.94 9.79 -1.40
N LYS A 106 -4.00 10.13 -0.20
CA LYS A 106 -2.93 10.02 0.80
C LYS A 106 -3.55 9.55 2.10
N GLY A 107 -2.76 8.97 2.95
CA GLY A 107 -3.25 8.46 4.21
C GLY A 107 -3.27 6.93 4.24
N THR A 108 -2.43 6.29 3.42
CA THR A 108 -2.12 4.87 3.54
C THR A 108 -0.69 4.68 4.01
N LEU A 109 -0.53 4.10 5.18
CA LEU A 109 0.78 3.78 5.75
C LEU A 109 1.20 2.38 5.34
N VAL A 110 2.42 2.24 4.83
CA VAL A 110 3.03 0.93 4.53
C VAL A 110 4.11 0.61 5.54
N LEU A 111 4.03 -0.59 6.08
CA LEU A 111 4.98 -1.13 7.04
C LEU A 111 5.66 -2.38 6.46
N VAL A 112 6.90 -2.63 6.85
CA VAL A 112 7.58 -3.91 6.71
C VAL A 112 7.93 -4.39 8.10
N ASN A 113 7.36 -5.52 8.51
CA ASN A 113 7.50 -6.09 9.86
C ASN A 113 7.15 -5.09 11.00
N GLY A 114 6.20 -4.20 10.72
CA GLY A 114 5.78 -3.14 11.63
C GLY A 114 6.63 -1.88 11.60
N ALA A 115 7.69 -1.82 10.79
CA ALA A 115 8.51 -0.63 10.60
C ALA A 115 7.99 0.21 9.41
N PRO A 116 7.72 1.52 9.57
CA PRO A 116 7.20 2.36 8.49
C PRO A 116 8.23 2.55 7.38
N ILE A 117 7.80 2.46 6.13
CA ILE A 117 8.65 2.68 4.95
C ILE A 117 8.22 3.85 4.07
N ASN A 118 7.15 4.55 4.42
CA ASN A 118 6.73 5.75 3.72
C ASN A 118 7.76 6.89 3.86
N VAL A 119 7.97 7.60 2.76
CA VAL A 119 8.73 8.87 2.73
C VAL A 119 7.94 9.89 1.93
N MET A 120 7.83 11.13 2.45
CA MET A 120 7.08 12.22 1.81
C MET A 120 5.59 11.92 1.60
N ASN A 121 4.97 11.13 2.47
CA ASN A 121 3.58 10.67 2.36
C ASN A 121 3.30 9.84 1.08
N TYR A 122 4.31 9.15 0.56
CA TYR A 122 4.15 8.22 -0.54
C TYR A 122 4.19 6.78 -0.05
N SER A 123 3.07 6.10 -0.22
CA SER A 123 2.97 4.66 0.00
C SER A 123 3.65 3.93 -1.16
N SER A 124 4.70 3.18 -0.88
CA SER A 124 5.38 2.34 -1.86
C SER A 124 5.51 0.93 -1.31
N THR A 125 5.34 -0.05 -2.16
CA THR A 125 5.51 -1.47 -1.83
C THR A 125 6.80 -2.06 -2.40
N GLU A 126 7.65 -1.22 -2.99
CA GLU A 126 8.91 -1.68 -3.58
C GLU A 126 9.94 -2.09 -2.53
N GLY A 127 10.76 -3.06 -2.90
CA GLY A 127 11.91 -3.52 -2.11
C GLY A 127 11.70 -4.85 -1.41
N VAL A 128 10.45 -5.33 -1.29
CA VAL A 128 10.15 -6.66 -0.74
C VAL A 128 9.65 -7.56 -1.86
N PRO A 129 10.44 -8.57 -2.30
CA PRO A 129 9.96 -9.54 -3.29
C PRO A 129 8.88 -10.44 -2.67
N VAL A 130 7.89 -10.82 -3.47
CA VAL A 130 6.75 -11.63 -2.99
C VAL A 130 7.18 -12.98 -2.40
N ASP A 131 8.28 -13.56 -2.87
CA ASP A 131 8.83 -14.79 -2.32
C ASP A 131 9.34 -14.64 -0.88
N ALA A 132 9.69 -13.42 -0.46
CA ALA A 132 10.07 -13.11 0.91
C ALA A 132 8.86 -12.89 1.83
N VAL A 133 7.66 -12.70 1.27
CA VAL A 133 6.46 -12.39 2.04
C VAL A 133 5.92 -13.65 2.73
N GLU A 134 5.61 -13.54 4.02
CA GLU A 134 4.85 -14.52 4.79
C GLU A 134 3.35 -14.22 4.69
N LYS A 135 2.98 -12.95 4.90
CA LYS A 135 1.62 -12.43 4.72
C LYS A 135 1.61 -10.92 4.55
N ILE A 136 0.55 -10.41 3.96
CA ILE A 136 0.24 -8.97 3.91
C ILE A 136 -1.03 -8.75 4.70
N GLU A 137 -0.99 -7.87 5.70
CA GLU A 137 -2.15 -7.45 6.46
C GLU A 137 -2.59 -6.06 6.01
N VAL A 138 -3.83 -5.92 5.58
CA VAL A 138 -4.45 -4.64 5.21
C VAL A 138 -5.52 -4.32 6.24
N ILE A 139 -5.36 -3.21 6.96
CA ILE A 139 -6.34 -2.70 7.92
C ILE A 139 -6.93 -1.44 7.33
N LYS A 140 -8.24 -1.40 7.17
CA LYS A 140 -8.93 -0.25 6.59
C LYS A 140 -9.48 0.68 7.68
N GLY A 141 -9.58 1.98 7.36
CA GLY A 141 -10.03 3.01 8.28
C GLY A 141 -8.93 3.56 9.20
N SER A 142 -9.33 4.34 10.20
CA SER A 142 -8.40 5.05 11.09
C SER A 142 -7.59 4.12 11.98
N ASN A 143 -6.26 4.21 11.89
CA ASN A 143 -5.30 3.50 12.72
C ASN A 143 -4.23 4.45 13.30
N SER A 144 -4.50 5.75 13.28
CA SER A 144 -3.50 6.77 13.64
C SER A 144 -3.11 6.76 15.11
N VAL A 145 -3.92 6.22 16.01
CA VAL A 145 -3.53 6.06 17.42
C VAL A 145 -2.28 5.20 17.55
N LEU A 146 -2.26 4.04 16.92
CA LEU A 146 -1.12 3.13 17.01
C LEU A 146 0.05 3.52 16.09
N TYR A 147 -0.23 4.10 14.92
CA TYR A 147 0.78 4.27 13.87
C TYR A 147 1.10 5.73 13.52
N GLY A 148 0.34 6.70 14.04
CA GLY A 148 0.55 8.13 13.80
C GLY A 148 0.02 8.61 12.45
N ALA A 149 0.73 9.58 11.88
CA ALA A 149 0.41 10.15 10.58
C ALA A 149 0.37 9.11 9.46
N GLU A 150 -0.33 9.43 8.37
CA GLU A 150 -0.46 8.61 7.16
C GLU A 150 -1.35 7.36 7.30
N ALA A 151 -1.90 7.05 8.49
CA ALA A 151 -2.78 5.91 8.74
C ALA A 151 -4.28 6.29 8.76
N MET A 152 -4.71 7.21 7.88
CA MET A 152 -6.09 7.72 7.81
C MET A 152 -7.03 6.80 7.04
N GLY A 153 -6.64 6.39 5.83
CA GLY A 153 -7.38 5.45 4.99
C GLY A 153 -7.14 4.00 5.42
N GLY A 154 -5.93 3.72 5.90
CA GLY A 154 -5.57 2.40 6.38
C GLY A 154 -4.07 2.16 6.53
N VAL A 155 -3.75 0.94 6.92
CA VAL A 155 -2.37 0.46 7.10
C VAL A 155 -2.19 -0.83 6.30
N VAL A 156 -1.09 -0.93 5.57
CA VAL A 156 -0.62 -2.15 4.92
C VAL A 156 0.66 -2.60 5.61
N ASN A 157 0.66 -3.78 6.21
CA ASN A 157 1.85 -4.34 6.83
C ASN A 157 2.31 -5.59 6.05
N ILE A 158 3.50 -5.50 5.48
CA ILE A 158 4.15 -6.59 4.76
C ILE A 158 4.98 -7.37 5.80
N ILE A 159 4.51 -8.53 6.19
CA ILE A 159 5.20 -9.41 7.13
C ILE A 159 6.02 -10.40 6.31
N THR A 160 7.31 -10.49 6.61
CA THR A 160 8.27 -11.27 5.83
C THR A 160 8.76 -12.49 6.59
N LYS A 161 9.23 -13.47 5.85
CA LYS A 161 9.89 -14.65 6.40
C LYS A 161 11.24 -14.27 6.99
N HIS A 162 11.50 -14.66 8.23
CA HIS A 162 12.76 -14.35 8.94
C HIS A 162 13.73 -15.54 9.02
N GLY A 163 13.60 -16.47 8.12
CA GLY A 163 14.35 -17.71 8.11
C GLY A 163 13.43 -18.92 7.96
N GLY A 164 13.98 -20.11 8.03
CA GLY A 164 13.26 -21.35 7.86
C GLY A 164 14.22 -22.51 7.61
N LYS A 165 13.72 -23.58 6.99
CA LYS A 165 14.60 -24.64 6.52
C LYS A 165 15.59 -24.08 5.49
N PRO A 166 16.87 -24.49 5.56
CA PRO A 166 17.84 -24.12 4.54
C PRO A 166 17.31 -24.44 3.14
N SER A 167 17.27 -23.46 2.28
CA SER A 167 16.78 -23.60 0.91
C SER A 167 17.41 -22.54 0.00
N ALA A 168 17.48 -22.85 -1.27
CA ALA A 168 17.85 -21.88 -2.29
C ALA A 168 16.86 -21.97 -3.44
N SER A 169 16.69 -20.87 -4.15
CA SER A 169 15.84 -20.84 -5.34
C SER A 169 16.43 -19.95 -6.42
N ILE A 170 16.20 -20.33 -7.66
CA ILE A 170 16.45 -19.50 -8.82
C ILE A 170 15.18 -19.49 -9.67
N SER A 171 14.81 -18.30 -10.15
CA SER A 171 13.72 -18.18 -11.11
C SER A 171 14.13 -17.27 -12.26
N ALA A 172 13.57 -17.56 -13.43
CA ALA A 172 13.66 -16.74 -14.61
C ALA A 172 12.26 -16.50 -15.17
N LYS A 173 12.02 -15.27 -15.60
CA LYS A 173 10.74 -14.88 -16.21
C LYS A 173 10.95 -14.24 -17.58
N TYR A 174 9.99 -14.47 -18.46
CA TYR A 174 9.94 -13.87 -19.78
C TYR A 174 8.49 -13.59 -20.17
N GLY A 175 8.23 -12.43 -20.75
CA GLY A 175 6.92 -12.01 -21.21
C GLY A 175 7.02 -11.04 -22.38
N ASN A 176 5.86 -10.57 -22.85
CA ASN A 176 5.84 -9.64 -23.98
C ASN A 176 6.28 -8.21 -23.66
N TYR A 177 6.33 -7.81 -22.36
CA TYR A 177 6.80 -6.48 -21.92
C TYR A 177 7.83 -6.54 -20.81
N ASN A 178 8.14 -7.72 -20.29
CA ASN A 178 9.10 -7.84 -19.20
C ASN A 178 9.88 -9.15 -19.28
N SER A 179 11.06 -9.12 -18.71
CA SER A 179 11.87 -10.31 -18.44
C SER A 179 12.67 -10.09 -17.15
N GLY A 180 13.25 -11.13 -16.60
CA GLY A 180 14.03 -10.98 -15.38
C GLY A 180 14.45 -12.30 -14.77
N TYR A 181 15.18 -12.19 -13.67
CA TYR A 181 15.58 -13.35 -12.86
C TYR A 181 15.65 -12.97 -11.39
N GLN A 182 15.50 -13.98 -10.55
CA GLN A 182 15.61 -13.85 -9.10
C GLN A 182 16.44 -15.01 -8.56
N VAL A 183 17.27 -14.71 -7.57
CA VAL A 183 17.97 -15.71 -6.76
C VAL A 183 17.56 -15.48 -5.31
N GLY A 184 17.17 -16.53 -4.63
CA GLY A 184 16.80 -16.52 -3.23
C GLY A 184 17.55 -17.57 -2.44
N VAL A 185 17.93 -17.23 -1.21
CA VAL A 185 18.52 -18.15 -0.25
C VAL A 185 17.89 -17.91 1.12
N SER A 186 17.64 -18.98 1.87
CA SER A 186 17.23 -18.89 3.25
C SER A 186 17.95 -19.94 4.09
N GLY A 187 18.17 -19.63 5.35
CA GLY A 187 18.66 -20.52 6.38
C GLY A 187 17.80 -20.36 7.62
N GLU A 188 18.19 -21.00 8.72
CA GLU A 188 17.39 -21.00 9.96
C GLU A 188 17.04 -19.60 10.46
N ARG A 189 17.94 -18.63 10.27
CA ARG A 189 17.83 -17.25 10.81
C ARG A 189 17.89 -16.15 9.77
N TYR A 190 17.92 -16.48 8.48
CA TYR A 190 18.01 -15.46 7.43
C TYR A 190 17.24 -15.82 6.18
N THR A 191 16.84 -14.79 5.45
CA THR A 191 16.25 -14.88 4.12
C THR A 191 16.81 -13.73 3.27
N ALA A 192 17.33 -14.05 2.10
CA ALA A 192 17.86 -13.05 1.18
C ALA A 192 17.42 -13.31 -0.25
N TYR A 193 17.10 -12.24 -0.98
CA TYR A 193 16.72 -12.29 -2.38
C TYR A 193 17.43 -11.20 -3.16
N PHE A 194 17.90 -11.55 -4.35
CA PHE A 194 18.30 -10.61 -5.38
C PHE A 194 17.39 -10.78 -6.59
N THR A 195 16.82 -9.67 -7.08
CA THR A 195 15.94 -9.65 -8.27
C THR A 195 16.47 -8.67 -9.29
N ARG A 196 16.46 -9.05 -10.54
CA ARG A 196 16.76 -8.18 -11.68
C ARG A 196 15.63 -8.26 -12.68
N ASP A 197 14.97 -7.14 -12.92
CA ASP A 197 13.89 -6.99 -13.88
C ASP A 197 14.29 -6.08 -15.02
N PHE A 198 13.84 -6.41 -16.22
CA PHE A 198 13.94 -5.61 -17.43
C PHE A 198 12.55 -5.36 -17.97
N GLU A 199 12.26 -4.13 -18.33
CA GLU A 199 11.02 -3.73 -18.97
C GLU A 199 11.30 -3.34 -20.41
N ASP A 200 10.47 -3.83 -21.33
CA ASP A 200 10.55 -3.47 -22.73
C ASP A 200 9.75 -2.20 -23.01
N GLU A 201 10.04 -1.59 -24.14
CA GLU A 201 9.31 -0.42 -24.61
C GLU A 201 7.88 -0.79 -24.98
N PHE A 202 6.92 0.01 -24.58
CA PHE A 202 5.56 -0.05 -25.12
C PHE A 202 5.04 1.35 -25.42
N GLU A 203 4.27 1.44 -26.49
CA GLU A 203 3.59 2.68 -26.85
C GLU A 203 2.35 2.83 -25.99
N ASP A 204 2.33 3.90 -25.21
CA ASP A 204 1.16 4.31 -24.49
C ASP A 204 0.24 5.04 -25.46
N ALA A 205 -1.03 4.64 -25.54
CA ALA A 205 -2.02 5.37 -26.34
C ALA A 205 -2.34 6.76 -25.75
N ALA A 206 -1.81 7.07 -24.56
CA ALA A 206 -2.01 8.33 -23.87
C ALA A 206 -1.37 9.50 -24.60
N ARG A 207 -2.16 10.50 -24.90
CA ARG A 207 -1.68 11.77 -25.46
C ARG A 207 -1.09 12.63 -24.35
N ILE A 208 -0.06 13.45 -24.68
CA ILE A 208 0.52 14.41 -23.72
C ILE A 208 -0.52 15.44 -23.26
N PHE A 209 -1.39 15.85 -24.18
CA PHE A 209 -2.50 16.78 -23.96
C PHE A 209 -3.69 16.34 -24.80
N PRO A 210 -4.93 16.67 -24.40
CA PRO A 210 -6.10 16.54 -25.25
C PRO A 210 -5.85 17.19 -26.62
N LYS A 211 -6.26 16.53 -27.69
CA LYS A 211 -6.05 17.00 -29.09
C LYS A 211 -4.57 17.15 -29.50
N SER A 212 -3.62 16.69 -28.69
CA SER A 212 -2.21 16.64 -29.06
C SER A 212 -1.96 15.54 -30.10
N ASN A 213 -1.00 15.80 -31.01
CA ASN A 213 -0.48 14.75 -31.90
C ASN A 213 0.74 14.06 -31.28
N TYR A 214 0.99 14.23 -29.99
CA TYR A 214 2.11 13.61 -29.28
C TYR A 214 1.59 12.57 -28.30
N ASN A 215 2.10 11.36 -28.41
CA ASN A 215 1.80 10.26 -27.51
C ASN A 215 3.01 9.95 -26.64
N TRP A 216 2.77 9.42 -25.45
CA TRP A 216 3.82 8.86 -24.60
C TRP A 216 4.26 7.50 -25.10
N THR A 217 5.55 7.23 -24.94
CA THR A 217 6.14 5.90 -24.98
C THR A 217 6.81 5.65 -23.64
N ASN A 218 6.45 4.59 -22.98
CA ASN A 218 7.22 4.05 -21.87
C ASN A 218 8.39 3.27 -22.48
N GLY A 219 9.59 3.82 -22.37
CA GLY A 219 10.79 3.22 -22.91
C GLY A 219 11.34 2.12 -22.02
N LYS A 220 12.43 1.52 -22.46
CA LYS A 220 13.10 0.44 -21.73
C LYS A 220 13.48 0.86 -20.31
N GLY A 221 13.29 -0.05 -19.38
CA GLY A 221 13.62 0.12 -17.98
C GLY A 221 14.34 -1.08 -17.39
N ARG A 222 14.99 -0.86 -16.27
CA ARG A 222 15.57 -1.92 -15.46
C ARG A 222 15.37 -1.63 -13.99
N LYS A 223 15.16 -2.67 -13.21
CA LYS A 223 15.07 -2.61 -11.75
C LYS A 223 15.94 -3.71 -11.14
N SER A 224 16.75 -3.36 -10.16
CA SER A 224 17.44 -4.32 -9.30
C SER A 224 16.94 -4.15 -7.89
N SER A 225 16.65 -5.24 -7.22
CA SER A 225 16.26 -5.24 -5.82
C SER A 225 17.09 -6.24 -5.04
N LEU A 226 17.59 -5.81 -3.89
CA LEU A 226 18.20 -6.67 -2.89
C LEU A 226 17.35 -6.61 -1.63
N TYR A 227 17.00 -7.75 -1.08
CA TYR A 227 16.29 -7.89 0.19
C TYR A 227 17.05 -8.86 1.10
N LEU A 228 17.21 -8.48 2.35
CA LEU A 228 17.77 -9.30 3.40
C LEU A 228 16.94 -9.13 4.67
N SER A 229 16.53 -10.23 5.26
CA SER A 229 16.03 -10.28 6.64
C SER A 229 16.82 -11.30 7.42
N THR A 230 17.34 -10.92 8.59
CA THR A 230 18.14 -11.81 9.42
C THR A 230 17.87 -11.61 10.91
N GLN A 231 17.68 -12.71 11.61
CA GLN A 231 17.64 -12.75 13.07
C GLN A 231 19.06 -12.78 13.61
N LEU A 232 19.56 -11.65 14.13
CA LEU A 232 20.88 -11.54 14.76
C LEU A 232 20.94 -12.36 16.06
N ASN A 233 19.81 -12.44 16.76
CA ASN A 233 19.55 -13.35 17.88
C ASN A 233 18.02 -13.53 18.02
N ASP A 234 17.56 -14.23 19.05
CA ASP A 234 16.14 -14.58 19.25
C ASP A 234 15.22 -13.35 19.46
N ARG A 235 15.79 -12.20 19.78
CA ARG A 235 15.07 -10.95 20.03
C ARG A 235 15.36 -9.83 19.02
N LEU A 236 16.40 -9.93 18.21
CA LEU A 236 16.88 -8.85 17.36
C LEU A 236 16.90 -9.27 15.89
N THR A 237 16.13 -8.58 15.06
CA THR A 237 16.04 -8.79 13.62
C THR A 237 16.53 -7.53 12.88
N LEU A 238 17.29 -7.75 11.82
CA LEU A 238 17.69 -6.73 10.86
C LEU A 238 17.04 -7.03 9.51
N ASP A 239 16.28 -6.06 8.99
CA ASP A 239 15.76 -6.07 7.63
C ASP A 239 16.46 -4.99 6.81
N TRP A 240 16.86 -5.32 5.61
CA TRP A 240 17.41 -4.37 4.65
C TRP A 240 16.84 -4.62 3.27
N SER A 241 16.33 -3.56 2.65
CA SER A 241 15.98 -3.57 1.25
C SER A 241 16.66 -2.43 0.49
N HIS A 242 17.15 -2.73 -0.70
CA HIS A 242 17.71 -1.78 -1.64
C HIS A 242 17.06 -1.96 -3.00
N VAL A 243 16.61 -0.86 -3.61
CA VAL A 243 16.08 -0.84 -4.97
C VAL A 243 16.82 0.21 -5.77
N ASP A 244 17.31 -0.17 -6.93
CA ASP A 244 17.88 0.72 -7.95
C ASP A 244 17.09 0.56 -9.24
N ARG A 245 16.64 1.66 -9.81
CA ARG A 245 15.80 1.66 -11.00
C ARG A 245 16.24 2.74 -11.97
N ASN A 246 16.30 2.37 -13.24
CA ASN A 246 16.40 3.30 -14.36
C ASN A 246 15.28 3.04 -15.34
N LYS A 247 14.64 4.10 -15.85
CA LYS A 247 13.58 4.00 -16.87
C LYS A 247 13.61 5.23 -17.78
N LYS A 248 13.34 5.01 -19.05
CA LYS A 248 13.15 6.09 -20.03
C LYS A 248 11.68 6.28 -20.33
N ARG A 249 11.26 7.52 -20.57
CA ARG A 249 9.96 7.86 -21.09
C ARG A 249 10.13 8.96 -22.13
N SER A 250 9.40 8.86 -23.23
CA SER A 250 9.46 9.87 -24.28
C SER A 250 8.08 10.16 -24.86
N ALA A 251 7.90 11.39 -25.32
CA ALA A 251 6.71 11.79 -26.01
C ALA A 251 7.03 12.10 -27.46
N PHE A 252 6.47 11.33 -28.38
CA PHE A 252 6.72 11.39 -29.81
C PHE A 252 5.50 11.85 -30.58
N LYS A 253 5.73 12.47 -31.74
CA LYS A 253 4.66 12.92 -32.64
C LYS A 253 4.08 11.75 -33.41
N VAL A 254 2.75 11.70 -33.47
CA VAL A 254 1.98 10.75 -34.28
C VAL A 254 1.41 11.46 -35.49
N VAL A 255 1.67 10.94 -36.68
CA VAL A 255 1.10 11.44 -37.96
C VAL A 255 0.45 10.26 -38.68
N ASN A 256 -0.83 10.42 -39.05
CA ASN A 256 -1.62 9.37 -39.68
C ASN A 256 -1.54 8.01 -38.93
N GLY A 257 -1.60 8.06 -37.58
CA GLY A 257 -1.54 6.86 -36.74
C GLY A 257 -0.15 6.21 -36.61
N LYS A 258 0.89 6.82 -37.15
CA LYS A 258 2.26 6.30 -37.09
C LYS A 258 3.17 7.18 -36.25
N LYS A 259 4.00 6.58 -35.41
CA LYS A 259 5.07 7.21 -34.67
C LYS A 259 6.09 7.82 -35.63
N THR A 260 6.55 9.03 -35.35
CA THR A 260 7.63 9.71 -36.06
C THR A 260 8.82 9.89 -35.15
N ASP A 261 10.00 10.25 -35.72
CA ASP A 261 11.21 10.57 -34.94
C ASP A 261 11.18 11.98 -34.31
N THR A 262 10.03 12.65 -34.35
CA THR A 262 9.87 13.98 -33.78
C THR A 262 9.36 13.86 -32.34
N TYR A 263 10.11 14.39 -31.39
CA TYR A 263 9.75 14.40 -29.97
C TYR A 263 9.15 15.75 -29.57
N TYR A 264 8.27 15.73 -28.57
CA TYR A 264 7.83 16.95 -27.90
C TYR A 264 9.02 17.67 -27.27
N SER A 265 9.03 19.01 -27.29
CA SER A 265 10.21 19.81 -26.94
C SER A 265 10.89 19.47 -25.61
N TYR A 266 10.12 19.05 -24.61
CA TYR A 266 10.61 18.57 -23.29
C TYR A 266 10.13 17.15 -23.01
N GLY A 267 9.96 16.35 -24.04
CA GLY A 267 9.27 15.07 -23.97
C GLY A 267 10.17 13.85 -23.78
N ILE A 268 11.46 14.04 -23.50
CA ILE A 268 12.35 12.91 -23.23
C ILE A 268 12.81 12.99 -21.78
N TYR A 269 12.56 11.92 -21.05
CA TYR A 269 12.94 11.77 -19.63
C TYR A 269 13.76 10.53 -19.41
N ASP A 270 14.81 10.69 -18.60
CA ASP A 270 15.63 9.59 -18.08
C ASP A 270 15.50 9.61 -16.55
N TYR A 271 14.85 8.61 -15.99
CA TYR A 271 14.57 8.50 -14.57
C TYR A 271 15.55 7.56 -13.91
N ASP A 272 16.28 8.06 -12.92
CA ASP A 272 17.05 7.26 -11.99
C ASP A 272 16.43 7.39 -10.59
N SER A 273 16.10 6.29 -9.97
CA SER A 273 15.61 6.27 -8.59
C SER A 273 16.31 5.21 -7.76
N GLN A 274 16.57 5.56 -6.51
CA GLN A 274 17.14 4.66 -5.52
C GLN A 274 16.33 4.72 -4.25
N ARG A 275 16.12 3.56 -3.64
CA ARG A 275 15.46 3.43 -2.35
C ARG A 275 16.25 2.49 -1.45
N ASN A 276 16.37 2.86 -0.17
CA ASN A 276 16.92 2.01 0.89
C ASN A 276 15.99 2.04 2.09
N ASN A 277 15.70 0.87 2.64
CA ASN A 277 15.03 0.75 3.93
C ASN A 277 15.87 -0.18 4.80
N ILE A 278 16.19 0.24 6.01
CA ILE A 278 16.95 -0.53 7.00
C ILE A 278 16.14 -0.47 8.29
N ASN A 279 15.74 -1.62 8.80
CA ASN A 279 14.97 -1.73 10.03
C ASN A 279 15.72 -2.63 11.02
N LEU A 280 15.92 -2.14 12.22
CA LEU A 280 16.40 -2.92 13.35
C LEU A 280 15.24 -3.08 14.33
N ILE A 281 14.80 -4.32 14.52
CA ILE A 281 13.62 -4.65 15.29
C ILE A 281 14.04 -5.51 16.49
N TYR A 282 13.91 -4.96 17.68
CA TYR A 282 14.03 -5.70 18.93
C TYR A 282 12.63 -6.10 19.41
N ASN A 283 12.41 -7.37 19.66
CA ASN A 283 11.14 -7.91 20.11
C ASN A 283 11.37 -8.95 21.23
N ASP A 284 11.13 -8.52 22.46
CA ASP A 284 11.21 -9.38 23.62
C ASP A 284 9.81 -9.85 24.01
N LYS A 285 9.48 -11.07 23.62
CA LYS A 285 8.16 -11.67 23.88
C LYS A 285 7.92 -11.89 25.38
N ASP A 286 8.96 -12.23 26.15
CA ASP A 286 8.86 -12.52 27.59
C ASP A 286 8.43 -11.26 28.36
N SER A 287 9.03 -10.13 28.03
CA SER A 287 8.67 -8.85 28.62
C SER A 287 7.58 -8.09 27.87
N ALA A 288 7.12 -8.60 26.73
CA ALA A 288 6.22 -7.92 25.80
C ALA A 288 6.68 -6.48 25.44
N PHE A 289 7.99 -6.31 25.28
CA PHE A 289 8.62 -5.05 24.86
C PHE A 289 9.10 -5.14 23.41
N LYS A 290 8.74 -4.17 22.61
CA LYS A 290 9.18 -4.05 21.21
C LYS A 290 9.79 -2.68 20.96
N SER A 291 10.91 -2.64 20.25
CA SER A 291 11.57 -1.41 19.78
C SER A 291 11.89 -1.54 18.31
N VAL A 292 11.61 -0.49 17.54
CA VAL A 292 11.87 -0.41 16.09
C VAL A 292 12.70 0.83 15.82
N LEU A 293 13.87 0.64 15.19
CA LEU A 293 14.63 1.71 14.58
C LEU A 293 14.60 1.51 13.07
N ALA A 294 13.94 2.42 12.36
CA ALA A 294 13.80 2.38 10.91
C ALA A 294 14.54 3.56 10.26
N TYR A 295 15.31 3.28 9.22
CA TYR A 295 15.90 4.27 8.33
C TYR A 295 15.39 4.04 6.92
N ASN A 296 14.81 5.08 6.32
CA ASN A 296 14.28 5.05 4.96
C ASN A 296 14.93 6.17 4.15
N ASN A 297 15.40 5.84 2.96
CA ASN A 297 15.96 6.82 2.04
C ASN A 297 15.37 6.64 0.64
N ARG A 298 15.07 7.75 -0.01
CA ARG A 298 14.64 7.80 -1.40
C ARG A 298 15.35 8.92 -2.12
N ARG A 299 15.99 8.58 -3.24
CA ARG A 299 16.63 9.53 -4.16
C ARG A 299 15.98 9.45 -5.53
N ILE A 300 15.61 10.58 -6.09
CA ILE A 300 15.11 10.73 -7.46
C ILE A 300 16.05 11.67 -8.21
N ASP A 301 16.54 11.21 -9.35
CA ASP A 301 17.36 11.99 -10.28
C ASP A 301 16.80 11.83 -11.69
N THR A 302 16.04 12.81 -12.14
CA THR A 302 15.41 12.80 -13.46
C THR A 302 16.08 13.82 -14.35
N LYS A 303 16.60 13.37 -15.47
CA LYS A 303 17.12 14.21 -16.53
C LYS A 303 16.03 14.43 -17.59
N GLN A 304 15.79 15.68 -17.93
CA GLN A 304 14.84 16.06 -18.98
C GLN A 304 15.59 16.71 -20.13
N TYR A 305 15.35 16.20 -21.32
CA TYR A 305 16.05 16.68 -22.53
C TYR A 305 15.13 17.62 -23.31
N LYS A 306 15.68 18.80 -23.68
CA LYS A 306 15.02 19.75 -24.57
C LYS A 306 15.49 19.52 -25.99
N ASN A 307 14.58 19.10 -26.88
CA ASN A 307 14.89 18.83 -28.30
C ASN A 307 16.12 17.92 -28.48
N GLY A 308 16.27 16.90 -27.63
CA GLY A 308 17.40 15.96 -27.66
C GLY A 308 18.77 16.54 -27.25
N LYS A 309 18.82 17.81 -26.81
CA LYS A 309 20.05 18.47 -26.35
C LYS A 309 20.40 18.09 -24.91
N ALA A 310 21.56 18.58 -24.42
CA ALA A 310 22.05 18.30 -23.08
C ALA A 310 20.96 18.37 -21.99
N PRO A 311 20.94 17.40 -21.07
CA PRO A 311 19.87 17.31 -20.09
C PRO A 311 19.91 18.45 -19.08
N ALA A 312 18.71 18.91 -18.67
CA ALA A 312 18.55 19.80 -17.52
C ALA A 312 18.13 18.98 -16.28
N ILE A 313 18.71 19.33 -15.14
CA ILE A 313 18.26 18.78 -13.85
C ILE A 313 16.92 19.40 -13.50
N ARG A 314 15.92 18.59 -13.20
CA ARG A 314 14.60 19.08 -12.81
C ARG A 314 14.58 19.58 -11.37
N GLY A 315 13.80 20.62 -11.11
CA GLY A 315 13.54 21.11 -9.75
C GLY A 315 12.86 20.11 -8.84
N THR A 316 12.29 19.02 -9.41
CA THR A 316 11.67 17.93 -8.67
C THR A 316 12.66 16.82 -8.25
N ASN A 317 13.95 16.96 -8.60
CA ASN A 317 14.97 16.01 -8.17
C ASN A 317 15.34 16.24 -6.72
N TYR A 318 15.37 15.17 -5.93
CA TYR A 318 15.59 15.27 -4.49
C TYR A 318 16.24 14.02 -3.90
N ASN A 319 16.75 14.21 -2.69
CA ASN A 319 17.09 13.14 -1.77
C ASN A 319 16.33 13.38 -0.46
N VAL A 320 15.54 12.41 -0.05
CA VAL A 320 14.80 12.44 1.21
C VAL A 320 15.16 11.23 2.05
N TYR A 321 15.30 11.40 3.35
CA TYR A 321 15.42 10.30 4.27
C TYR A 321 14.56 10.51 5.52
N GLY A 322 14.15 9.41 6.12
CA GLY A 322 13.43 9.36 7.38
C GLY A 322 14.13 8.45 8.37
N ILE A 323 14.12 8.83 9.64
CA ILE A 323 14.51 7.99 10.77
C ILE A 323 13.29 7.92 11.68
N THR A 324 12.87 6.71 12.04
CA THR A 324 11.80 6.49 13.01
C THR A 324 12.31 5.59 14.12
N PHE A 325 12.07 6.01 15.36
CA PHE A 325 12.34 5.21 16.55
C PHE A 325 11.03 5.06 17.32
N ASP A 326 10.51 3.85 17.39
CA ASP A 326 9.25 3.51 18.06
C ASP A 326 9.51 2.47 19.15
N ASN A 327 9.04 2.75 20.36
CA ASN A 327 9.15 1.84 21.50
C ASN A 327 7.79 1.60 22.06
N GLN A 328 7.47 0.35 22.34
CA GLN A 328 6.22 -0.03 22.98
C GLN A 328 6.43 -1.10 24.05
N LYS A 329 5.56 -1.06 25.03
CA LYS A 329 5.43 -2.07 26.09
C LYS A 329 3.96 -2.43 26.22
N THR A 330 3.68 -3.72 26.33
CA THR A 330 2.36 -4.23 26.67
C THR A 330 2.40 -4.86 28.06
N TRP A 331 1.42 -4.52 28.88
CA TRP A 331 1.17 -5.13 30.18
C TRP A 331 -0.15 -5.91 30.11
N HIS A 332 -0.17 -7.08 30.70
CA HIS A 332 -1.36 -7.92 30.82
C HIS A 332 -1.84 -7.94 32.26
N PHE A 333 -3.16 -7.86 32.43
CA PHE A 333 -3.84 -7.84 33.72
C PHE A 333 -5.00 -8.85 33.69
N ASN A 334 -5.56 -9.16 34.87
CA ASN A 334 -6.75 -9.99 34.99
C ASN A 334 -6.61 -11.32 34.23
N ASP A 335 -5.53 -12.04 34.47
CA ASP A 335 -5.21 -13.33 33.80
C ASP A 335 -5.19 -13.24 32.27
N GLY A 336 -4.72 -12.10 31.76
CA GLY A 336 -4.59 -11.86 30.31
C GLY A 336 -5.87 -11.35 29.61
N LYS A 337 -6.97 -11.15 30.33
CA LYS A 337 -8.22 -10.59 29.79
C LYS A 337 -8.10 -9.12 29.44
N ASP A 338 -7.23 -8.40 30.14
CA ASP A 338 -6.97 -7.00 29.90
C ASP A 338 -5.54 -6.77 29.45
N SER A 339 -5.32 -5.83 28.56
CA SER A 339 -3.99 -5.40 28.20
C SER A 339 -3.89 -3.89 28.01
N LEU A 340 -2.77 -3.31 28.43
CA LEU A 340 -2.41 -1.93 28.20
C LEU A 340 -1.15 -1.89 27.34
N THR A 341 -1.26 -1.38 26.12
CA THR A 341 -0.11 -1.13 25.25
C THR A 341 0.18 0.37 25.26
N SER A 342 1.37 0.76 25.68
CA SER A 342 1.80 2.17 25.63
C SER A 342 3.15 2.28 24.94
N GLY A 343 3.37 3.44 24.31
CA GLY A 343 4.61 3.64 23.60
C GLY A 343 4.90 5.11 23.30
N ALA A 344 6.11 5.31 22.77
CA ALA A 344 6.59 6.61 22.32
C ALA A 344 7.29 6.46 20.98
N THR A 345 7.02 7.41 20.08
CA THR A 345 7.64 7.44 18.75
C THR A 345 8.37 8.76 18.54
N PHE A 346 9.57 8.68 17.97
CA PHE A 346 10.28 9.81 17.38
C PHE A 346 10.43 9.56 15.90
N LYS A 347 10.06 10.54 15.05
CA LYS A 347 10.27 10.49 13.59
C LYS A 347 10.96 11.77 13.16
N ARG A 348 12.05 11.64 12.39
CA ARG A 348 12.70 12.76 11.70
C ARG A 348 12.68 12.52 10.21
N GLU A 349 12.19 13.48 9.44
CA GLU A 349 12.29 13.51 7.99
C GLU A 349 13.21 14.65 7.56
N HIS A 350 14.02 14.40 6.56
CA HIS A 350 14.93 15.38 5.98
C HIS A 350 14.81 15.36 4.46
N TYR A 351 14.54 16.50 3.87
CA TYR A 351 14.45 16.71 2.43
C TYR A 351 15.58 17.60 1.93
N LYS A 352 16.20 17.22 0.81
CA LYS A 352 17.22 18.00 0.11
C LYS A 352 16.89 18.04 -1.37
N SER A 353 16.70 19.24 -1.94
CA SER A 353 16.63 19.42 -3.38
C SER A 353 18.01 19.12 -4.03
N LEU A 354 18.01 18.42 -5.16
CA LEU A 354 19.22 18.20 -5.96
C LEU A 354 19.44 19.33 -6.99
N ALA A 355 18.37 20.04 -7.37
CA ALA A 355 18.45 21.18 -8.27
C ALA A 355 18.93 22.46 -7.56
N THR A 356 18.59 22.62 -6.28
CA THR A 356 19.01 23.73 -5.42
C THR A 356 19.56 23.15 -4.12
N PRO A 357 20.84 22.71 -4.08
CA PRO A 357 21.40 21.97 -2.95
C PRO A 357 21.42 22.73 -1.61
N SER A 358 21.27 24.06 -1.61
CA SER A 358 21.08 24.90 -0.42
C SER A 358 19.73 24.68 0.25
N ASP A 359 18.74 24.22 -0.51
CA ASP A 359 17.39 24.03 -0.02
C ASP A 359 17.29 22.71 0.74
N ARG A 360 17.17 22.83 2.06
CA ARG A 360 17.07 21.72 3.00
C ARG A 360 15.96 21.99 4.00
N ILE A 361 15.09 21.01 4.18
CA ILE A 361 14.06 21.06 5.23
C ILE A 361 14.18 19.80 6.10
N HIS A 362 13.92 19.95 7.39
CA HIS A 362 13.68 18.81 8.27
C HIS A 362 12.36 19.01 9.03
N ARG A 363 11.76 17.92 9.42
CA ARG A 363 10.57 17.83 10.24
C ARG A 363 10.76 16.74 11.28
N ASP A 364 10.51 17.10 12.55
CA ASP A 364 10.55 16.21 13.69
C ASP A 364 9.13 16.02 14.23
N ALA A 365 8.77 14.78 14.50
CA ALA A 365 7.54 14.42 15.17
C ALA A 365 7.86 13.60 16.42
N TYR A 366 7.23 13.96 17.52
CA TYR A 366 7.32 13.29 18.81
C TYR A 366 5.92 12.87 19.23
N SER A 367 5.76 11.66 19.67
CA SER A 367 4.45 11.21 20.11
C SER A 367 4.52 10.24 21.27
N ILE A 368 3.46 10.26 22.05
CA ILE A 368 3.16 9.25 23.05
C ILE A 368 1.76 8.71 22.78
N TYR A 369 1.60 7.42 22.99
CA TYR A 369 0.31 6.75 22.78
C TYR A 369 0.06 5.68 23.83
N SER A 370 -1.22 5.39 24.04
CA SER A 370 -1.67 4.31 24.90
C SER A 370 -2.96 3.70 24.36
N SER A 371 -3.09 2.40 24.46
CA SER A 371 -4.26 1.64 24.05
C SER A 371 -4.58 0.61 25.10
N TYR A 372 -5.78 0.67 25.69
CA TYR A 372 -6.27 -0.26 26.69
C TYR A 372 -7.33 -1.16 26.10
N ASP A 373 -7.07 -2.45 26.10
CA ASP A 373 -7.98 -3.51 25.65
C ASP A 373 -8.58 -4.19 26.89
N HIS A 374 -9.89 -4.13 27.03
CA HIS A 374 -10.64 -4.65 28.17
C HIS A 374 -11.70 -5.63 27.74
N GLN A 375 -11.70 -6.79 28.36
CA GLN A 375 -12.67 -7.85 28.14
C GLN A 375 -13.72 -7.85 29.26
N PHE A 376 -14.91 -7.30 28.97
CA PHE A 376 -16.03 -7.30 29.93
C PHE A 376 -16.57 -8.70 30.17
N SER A 377 -16.58 -9.54 29.16
CA SER A 377 -17.03 -10.94 29.20
C SER A 377 -16.42 -11.71 28.03
N ASP A 378 -16.64 -13.02 27.97
CA ASP A 378 -16.16 -13.85 26.84
C ASP A 378 -16.76 -13.41 25.49
N LYS A 379 -17.83 -12.60 25.52
CA LYS A 379 -18.51 -12.11 24.33
C LYS A 379 -18.23 -10.63 24.00
N LEU A 380 -17.92 -9.80 24.99
CA LEU A 380 -17.82 -8.36 24.82
C LEU A 380 -16.46 -7.84 25.24
N SER A 381 -15.77 -7.18 24.33
CA SER A 381 -14.52 -6.46 24.59
C SER A 381 -14.54 -5.06 24.00
N THR A 382 -13.71 -4.19 24.53
CA THR A 382 -13.51 -2.81 24.05
C THR A 382 -12.04 -2.43 24.05
N ILE A 383 -11.65 -1.60 23.09
CA ILE A 383 -10.31 -0.99 23.04
C ILE A 383 -10.50 0.52 23.06
N ILE A 384 -9.83 1.19 23.99
CA ILE A 384 -9.78 2.65 24.06
C ILE A 384 -8.32 3.08 23.86
N GLY A 385 -8.09 3.92 22.86
CA GLY A 385 -6.76 4.41 22.51
C GLY A 385 -6.69 5.93 22.48
N VAL A 386 -5.53 6.45 22.83
CA VAL A 386 -5.21 7.88 22.71
C VAL A 386 -3.77 8.07 22.23
N ARG A 387 -3.54 9.11 21.43
CA ARG A 387 -2.20 9.54 21.01
C ARG A 387 -2.10 11.06 21.02
N GLY A 388 -1.01 11.57 21.54
CA GLY A 388 -0.57 12.95 21.34
C GLY A 388 0.60 12.99 20.38
N GLU A 389 0.52 13.85 19.37
CA GLU A 389 1.57 14.05 18.37
C GLU A 389 2.01 15.52 18.36
N PHE A 390 3.32 15.77 18.40
CA PHE A 390 3.94 17.09 18.41
C PHE A 390 4.91 17.20 17.24
N VAL A 391 4.62 18.07 16.27
CA VAL A 391 5.38 18.20 15.04
C VAL A 391 6.01 19.58 14.93
N LYS A 392 7.31 19.63 14.67
CA LYS A 392 8.08 20.86 14.44
C LYS A 392 9.13 20.68 13.34
N GLY A 393 9.65 21.78 12.81
CA GLY A 393 10.72 21.73 11.82
C GLY A 393 11.09 23.09 11.26
N ASN A 394 12.18 23.18 10.52
CA ASN A 394 12.67 24.45 9.97
C ASN A 394 11.92 24.93 8.71
N GLY A 395 11.03 24.12 8.16
CA GLY A 395 10.19 24.47 7.01
C GLY A 395 8.76 24.84 7.40
N TRP A 396 8.42 24.88 8.70
CA TRP A 396 7.07 25.06 9.22
C TRP A 396 7.03 26.31 10.08
N ASP A 397 6.06 27.20 9.83
CA ASP A 397 5.97 28.49 10.54
C ASP A 397 5.43 28.31 11.96
N LYS A 398 4.68 27.24 12.22
CA LYS A 398 4.10 26.92 13.54
C LYS A 398 4.29 25.46 13.89
N GLU A 399 4.49 25.18 15.16
CA GLU A 399 4.40 23.83 15.71
C GLU A 399 2.96 23.32 15.59
N GLN A 400 2.82 22.04 15.28
CA GLN A 400 1.51 21.39 15.17
C GLN A 400 1.36 20.38 16.30
N ASN A 401 0.23 20.44 16.99
CA ASN A 401 -0.12 19.53 18.08
C ASN A 401 -1.43 18.84 17.73
N VAL A 402 -1.44 17.52 17.69
CA VAL A 402 -2.62 16.73 17.31
C VAL A 402 -2.96 15.75 18.42
N PHE A 403 -4.23 15.67 18.79
CA PHE A 403 -4.76 14.69 19.73
C PHE A 403 -5.71 13.72 19.01
N LEU A 404 -5.46 12.43 19.17
CA LEU A 404 -6.10 11.34 18.42
C LEU A 404 -6.73 10.34 19.40
N PRO A 405 -8.03 10.42 19.66
CA PRO A 405 -8.76 9.39 20.38
C PRO A 405 -9.25 8.29 19.42
N GLN A 406 -9.39 7.07 19.94
CA GLN A 406 -10.01 5.93 19.27
C GLN A 406 -10.80 5.10 20.27
N TRP A 407 -11.93 4.58 19.81
CA TRP A 407 -12.74 3.63 20.54
C TRP A 407 -13.19 2.52 19.59
N GLN A 408 -12.98 1.29 20.04
CA GLN A 408 -13.39 0.09 19.32
C GLN A 408 -14.16 -0.83 20.26
N MET A 409 -15.11 -1.56 19.71
CA MET A 409 -15.90 -2.55 20.44
C MET A 409 -16.09 -3.79 19.59
N LEU A 410 -16.01 -4.95 20.21
CA LEU A 410 -16.28 -6.24 19.60
C LEU A 410 -17.30 -7.00 20.43
N TYR A 411 -18.31 -7.56 19.76
CA TYR A 411 -19.29 -8.45 20.35
C TYR A 411 -19.34 -9.79 19.62
N LYS A 412 -18.95 -10.86 20.28
CA LYS A 412 -19.02 -12.23 19.76
C LYS A 412 -20.41 -12.80 19.90
N LEU A 413 -21.07 -13.07 18.80
CA LEU A 413 -22.31 -13.86 18.79
C LEU A 413 -21.99 -15.32 19.16
N ASN A 414 -20.90 -15.84 18.60
CA ASN A 414 -20.26 -17.13 18.89
C ASN A 414 -18.79 -17.10 18.40
N ASP A 415 -18.06 -18.20 18.48
CA ASP A 415 -16.65 -18.29 18.11
C ASP A 415 -16.34 -18.02 16.61
N SER A 416 -17.37 -18.10 15.78
CA SER A 416 -17.24 -17.92 14.33
C SER A 416 -17.87 -16.63 13.83
N TRP A 417 -18.59 -15.89 14.67
CA TRP A 417 -19.35 -14.71 14.25
C TRP A 417 -19.23 -13.58 15.25
N SER A 418 -18.69 -12.46 14.78
CA SER A 418 -18.57 -11.22 15.56
C SER A 418 -19.21 -10.02 14.87
N LEU A 419 -19.62 -9.07 15.71
CA LEU A 419 -20.01 -7.71 15.34
C LEU A 419 -18.97 -6.76 15.94
N TYR A 420 -18.66 -5.67 15.24
CA TYR A 420 -17.71 -4.69 15.77
C TYR A 420 -18.09 -3.26 15.39
N SER A 421 -17.55 -2.32 16.17
CA SER A 421 -17.51 -0.91 15.82
C SER A 421 -16.12 -0.33 16.04
N ASN A 422 -15.76 0.67 15.22
CA ASN A 422 -14.51 1.41 15.34
C ASN A 422 -14.77 2.89 15.06
N ILE A 423 -14.41 3.76 16.00
CA ILE A 423 -14.49 5.21 15.87
C ILE A 423 -13.14 5.76 16.22
N GLY A 424 -12.53 6.51 15.30
CA GLY A 424 -11.20 7.05 15.55
C GLY A 424 -10.93 8.35 14.80
N LYS A 425 -10.20 9.24 15.44
CA LYS A 425 -9.64 10.44 14.81
C LYS A 425 -8.29 10.09 14.18
N SER A 426 -8.04 10.61 13.00
CA SER A 426 -6.79 10.41 12.26
C SER A 426 -6.29 11.73 11.68
N PHE A 427 -5.02 11.77 11.31
CA PHE A 427 -4.39 12.93 10.71
C PHE A 427 -3.29 12.55 9.72
N ASP A 428 -2.93 13.51 8.87
CA ASP A 428 -1.72 13.43 8.05
C ASP A 428 -1.11 14.84 7.90
N MET A 429 0.22 14.90 7.83
CA MET A 429 0.94 16.14 7.63
C MET A 429 1.13 16.40 6.14
N PRO A 430 1.15 17.65 5.66
CA PRO A 430 1.54 17.96 4.29
C PRO A 430 2.91 17.36 3.95
N ALA A 431 3.12 16.95 2.70
CA ALA A 431 4.41 16.43 2.28
C ALA A 431 5.54 17.42 2.61
N ILE A 432 6.65 16.91 3.12
CA ILE A 432 7.75 17.75 3.63
C ILE A 432 8.29 18.76 2.58
N ASN A 433 8.16 18.44 1.29
CA ASN A 433 8.57 19.30 0.19
C ASN A 433 7.51 20.33 -0.25
N SER A 434 6.33 20.35 0.36
CA SER A 434 5.22 21.23 -0.07
C SER A 434 5.61 22.72 -0.08
N LYS A 435 6.46 23.16 0.82
CA LYS A 435 6.96 24.54 0.87
C LYS A 435 8.06 24.88 -0.16
N PHE A 436 8.66 23.88 -0.85
CA PHE A 436 9.72 24.16 -1.83
C PHE A 436 9.24 24.57 -3.19
N TYR A 437 8.04 24.14 -3.56
CA TYR A 437 7.54 24.38 -4.90
C TYR A 437 7.21 25.84 -5.18
N SER A 438 7.22 26.71 -4.16
CA SER A 438 7.03 28.13 -4.35
C SER A 438 7.81 28.99 -3.37
N LYS A 439 8.58 29.93 -3.90
CA LYS A 439 9.22 30.99 -3.12
C LYS A 439 8.20 32.00 -2.56
N LYS A 440 7.01 32.07 -3.16
CA LYS A 440 5.93 32.99 -2.81
C LYS A 440 4.92 32.39 -1.85
N THR A 441 4.82 31.07 -1.81
CA THR A 441 3.92 30.33 -0.90
C THR A 441 4.44 30.20 0.52
N LYS A 442 5.54 30.88 0.88
CA LYS A 442 5.99 31.00 2.29
C LYS A 442 4.90 31.51 3.24
N ALA A 443 3.87 32.16 2.68
CA ALA A 443 2.73 32.68 3.44
C ALA A 443 1.60 31.64 3.68
N ILE A 444 1.69 30.41 3.14
CA ILE A 444 0.69 29.39 3.39
C ILE A 444 0.95 28.76 4.78
N ASP A 445 -0.02 28.94 5.66
CA ASP A 445 -0.05 28.27 6.96
C ASP A 445 -0.54 26.83 6.76
N TYR A 446 0.42 25.91 6.60
CA TYR A 446 0.10 24.49 6.42
C TYR A 446 -0.37 23.88 7.74
N GLN A 447 -1.58 23.34 7.71
CA GLN A 447 -2.20 22.59 8.79
C GLN A 447 -2.21 21.10 8.47
N PRO A 448 -2.21 20.20 9.45
CA PRO A 448 -2.49 18.81 9.19
C PRO A 448 -3.92 18.66 8.62
N GLN A 449 -4.13 17.72 7.71
CA GLN A 449 -5.48 17.23 7.48
C GLN A 449 -5.87 16.33 8.63
N GLU A 450 -7.08 16.48 9.14
CA GLU A 450 -7.58 15.74 10.30
C GLU A 450 -9.02 15.31 10.07
N GLY A 451 -9.41 14.19 10.62
CA GLY A 451 -10.78 13.77 10.49
C GLY A 451 -11.17 12.56 11.32
N TRP A 452 -12.46 12.29 11.32
CA TRP A 452 -13.06 11.16 11.99
C TRP A 452 -13.41 10.06 11.01
N SER A 453 -13.23 8.84 11.43
CA SER A 453 -13.69 7.64 10.76
C SER A 453 -14.58 6.85 11.70
N TYR A 454 -15.73 6.42 11.19
CA TYR A 454 -16.73 5.63 11.87
C TYR A 454 -16.96 4.35 11.09
N GLU A 455 -16.97 3.23 11.76
CA GLU A 455 -17.18 1.93 11.12
C GLU A 455 -18.00 1.01 12.02
N ILE A 456 -18.92 0.28 11.42
CA ILE A 456 -19.58 -0.87 12.02
C ILE A 456 -19.49 -2.05 11.05
N GLY A 457 -19.28 -3.25 11.56
CA GLY A 457 -19.15 -4.40 10.69
C GLY A 457 -19.46 -5.71 11.36
N SER A 458 -19.47 -6.75 10.57
CA SER A 458 -19.69 -8.12 10.94
C SER A 458 -18.72 -9.05 10.26
N LYS A 459 -18.20 -10.04 10.96
CA LYS A 459 -17.35 -11.09 10.43
C LYS A 459 -17.93 -12.44 10.81
N TYR A 460 -18.19 -13.26 9.80
CA TYR A 460 -18.54 -14.67 9.93
C TYR A 460 -17.48 -15.51 9.25
N ILE A 461 -16.74 -16.31 10.03
CA ILE A 461 -15.64 -17.13 9.53
C ILE A 461 -15.80 -18.53 10.13
N LYS A 462 -16.23 -19.47 9.32
CA LYS A 462 -16.46 -20.86 9.75
C LYS A 462 -16.33 -21.84 8.58
N ASP A 463 -15.65 -22.94 8.82
CA ASP A 463 -15.50 -24.07 7.92
C ASP A 463 -15.08 -23.64 6.48
N LYS A 464 -16.05 -23.53 5.59
CA LYS A 464 -15.86 -23.22 4.18
C LYS A 464 -16.12 -21.76 3.82
N ASP A 465 -16.63 -20.96 4.75
CA ASP A 465 -17.09 -19.61 4.49
C ASP A 465 -16.35 -18.56 5.32
N SER A 466 -15.94 -17.49 4.65
CA SER A 466 -15.54 -16.23 5.27
C SER A 466 -16.38 -15.11 4.67
N VAL A 467 -17.24 -14.50 5.47
CA VAL A 467 -18.06 -13.35 5.09
C VAL A 467 -17.72 -12.17 5.96
N LYS A 468 -17.37 -11.05 5.35
CA LYS A 468 -17.06 -9.79 6.05
C LYS A 468 -17.89 -8.68 5.43
N ILE A 469 -18.56 -7.89 6.25
CA ILE A 469 -19.38 -6.76 5.82
C ILE A 469 -19.04 -5.57 6.72
N ALA A 470 -18.85 -4.39 6.15
CA ALA A 470 -18.61 -3.16 6.88
C ALA A 470 -19.35 -1.98 6.26
N LEU A 471 -19.96 -1.16 7.10
CA LEU A 471 -20.44 0.18 6.78
C LEU A 471 -19.47 1.18 7.39
N PHE A 472 -19.05 2.17 6.61
CA PHE A 472 -18.12 3.18 7.09
C PHE A 472 -18.51 4.60 6.67
N HIS A 473 -18.05 5.56 7.47
CA HIS A 473 -18.11 6.99 7.16
C HIS A 473 -16.82 7.67 7.54
N MET A 474 -16.31 8.54 6.66
CA MET A 474 -15.12 9.37 6.88
C MET A 474 -15.50 10.84 6.63
N ASP A 475 -15.06 11.73 7.53
CA ASP A 475 -15.21 13.19 7.40
C ASP A 475 -13.89 13.86 7.77
N ILE A 476 -13.23 14.49 6.79
CA ILE A 476 -11.87 14.99 6.90
C ILE A 476 -11.84 16.45 6.52
N ASP A 477 -11.32 17.27 7.43
CA ASP A 477 -11.06 18.69 7.24
C ASP A 477 -9.62 18.94 6.76
N ASN A 478 -9.37 20.11 6.19
CA ASN A 478 -8.07 20.54 5.67
C ASN A 478 -7.48 19.58 4.63
N TYR A 479 -8.34 18.89 3.86
CA TYR A 479 -7.90 17.92 2.86
C TYR A 479 -6.93 18.54 1.87
N PHE A 480 -5.81 17.85 1.59
CA PHE A 480 -4.75 18.37 0.73
C PHE A 480 -5.18 18.38 -0.73
N LYS A 481 -5.00 19.52 -1.37
CA LYS A 481 -5.25 19.69 -2.81
C LYS A 481 -4.06 20.35 -3.48
N TRP A 482 -3.80 19.94 -4.72
CA TRP A 482 -2.84 20.61 -5.60
C TRP A 482 -3.54 21.70 -6.39
N VAL A 483 -2.99 22.91 -6.37
CA VAL A 483 -3.49 24.08 -7.11
C VAL A 483 -2.31 24.82 -7.73
N LYS A 484 -2.57 25.70 -8.71
CA LYS A 484 -1.52 26.58 -9.23
C LYS A 484 -1.17 27.67 -8.22
N GLU A 485 0.12 28.00 -8.10
CA GLU A 485 0.56 29.09 -7.22
C GLU A 485 -0.12 30.41 -7.55
N SER A 486 -0.33 30.71 -8.86
CA SER A 486 -1.04 31.89 -9.36
C SER A 486 -2.47 32.03 -8.84
N GLN A 487 -3.12 30.94 -8.43
CA GLN A 487 -4.46 30.98 -7.85
C GLN A 487 -4.48 31.42 -6.38
N ILE A 488 -3.35 31.28 -5.67
CA ILE A 488 -3.26 31.54 -4.24
C ILE A 488 -2.53 32.85 -3.92
N VAL A 489 -1.57 33.24 -4.74
CA VAL A 489 -0.71 34.41 -4.51
C VAL A 489 -0.63 35.26 -5.79
N ALA A 490 -0.91 36.56 -5.65
CA ALA A 490 -0.78 37.50 -6.76
C ALA A 490 0.64 37.49 -7.36
N GLY A 491 0.76 37.29 -8.67
CA GLY A 491 2.03 37.13 -9.36
C GLY A 491 2.73 35.78 -9.08
N GLY A 492 1.99 34.78 -8.61
CA GLY A 492 2.43 33.39 -8.53
C GLY A 492 2.70 32.79 -9.91
N SER A 493 3.42 31.69 -9.95
CA SER A 493 3.73 30.92 -11.16
C SER A 493 2.64 29.89 -11.48
N ASP A 494 2.72 29.27 -12.65
CA ASP A 494 1.86 28.13 -13.02
C ASP A 494 2.33 26.79 -12.41
N MET A 495 3.22 26.83 -11.42
CA MET A 495 3.63 25.63 -10.72
C MET A 495 2.53 25.13 -9.78
N ASN A 496 2.36 23.81 -9.73
CA ASN A 496 1.45 23.19 -8.80
C ASN A 496 2.04 23.21 -7.39
N VAL A 497 1.26 23.65 -6.42
CA VAL A 497 1.59 23.69 -5.00
C VAL A 497 0.50 22.96 -4.21
N GLN A 498 0.88 22.27 -3.16
CA GLN A 498 -0.08 21.62 -2.26
C GLN A 498 -0.59 22.64 -1.25
N ILE A 499 -1.87 22.60 -0.97
CA ILE A 499 -2.51 23.45 0.04
C ILE A 499 -3.50 22.63 0.88
N ASN A 500 -3.88 23.18 2.03
CA ASN A 500 -5.05 22.77 2.79
C ASN A 500 -6.29 23.34 2.10
N GLY A 501 -6.85 22.65 1.13
CA GLY A 501 -7.76 23.22 0.16
C GLY A 501 -9.20 22.74 0.24
N GLY A 502 -9.53 21.79 1.10
CA GLY A 502 -10.86 21.22 1.03
C GLY A 502 -11.32 20.42 2.24
N LYS A 503 -12.49 19.82 2.06
CA LYS A 503 -13.07 18.81 2.92
C LYS A 503 -13.29 17.55 2.11
N PHE A 504 -13.04 16.41 2.72
CA PHE A 504 -13.31 15.10 2.10
C PHE A 504 -14.33 14.34 2.94
N LYS A 505 -15.28 13.69 2.26
CA LYS A 505 -16.24 12.77 2.87
C LYS A 505 -16.31 11.49 2.06
N ASN A 506 -16.44 10.37 2.75
CA ASN A 506 -16.77 9.11 2.10
C ASN A 506 -17.67 8.27 3.00
N THR A 507 -18.81 7.83 2.48
CA THR A 507 -19.71 6.88 3.13
C THR A 507 -19.83 5.68 2.23
N GLY A 508 -19.67 4.47 2.77
CA GLY A 508 -19.69 3.28 1.94
C GLY A 508 -20.02 1.98 2.67
N LEU A 509 -20.22 0.97 1.84
CA LEU A 509 -20.41 -0.43 2.20
C LEU A 509 -19.31 -1.25 1.53
N GLU A 510 -18.66 -2.09 2.29
CA GLU A 510 -17.74 -3.13 1.81
C GLU A 510 -18.27 -4.50 2.19
N ALA A 511 -18.22 -5.45 1.26
CA ALA A 511 -18.59 -6.84 1.50
C ALA A 511 -17.59 -7.75 0.80
N GLU A 512 -17.11 -8.76 1.50
CA GLU A 512 -16.20 -9.79 1.00
C GLU A 512 -16.76 -11.16 1.35
N TRP A 513 -16.78 -12.08 0.41
CA TRP A 513 -17.16 -13.47 0.61
C TRP A 513 -16.17 -14.39 -0.08
N THR A 514 -15.60 -15.28 0.70
CA THR A 514 -14.77 -16.39 0.22
C THR A 514 -15.44 -17.69 0.59
N HIS A 515 -15.64 -18.57 -0.39
CA HIS A 515 -16.26 -19.87 -0.19
C HIS A 515 -15.43 -20.99 -0.80
N LYS A 516 -15.14 -22.01 -0.01
CA LYS A 516 -14.54 -23.27 -0.48
C LYS A 516 -15.64 -24.24 -0.88
N ILE A 517 -15.77 -24.50 -2.17
CA ILE A 517 -16.69 -25.51 -2.67
C ILE A 517 -16.26 -26.89 -2.17
N ASN A 518 -14.97 -27.18 -2.29
CA ASN A 518 -14.30 -28.42 -1.82
C ASN A 518 -12.80 -28.15 -1.58
N GLU A 519 -12.00 -29.15 -1.40
CA GLU A 519 -10.55 -29.05 -1.15
C GLU A 519 -9.77 -28.39 -2.30
N ASN A 520 -10.29 -28.45 -3.53
CA ASN A 520 -9.61 -27.98 -4.73
C ASN A 520 -10.18 -26.64 -5.24
N TRP A 521 -11.47 -26.39 -5.04
CA TRP A 521 -12.15 -25.25 -5.63
C TRP A 521 -12.58 -24.22 -4.59
N GLN A 522 -12.27 -22.97 -4.88
CA GLN A 522 -12.68 -21.81 -4.09
C GLN A 522 -13.12 -20.69 -5.02
N TYR A 523 -14.09 -19.89 -4.58
CA TYR A 523 -14.36 -18.60 -5.18
C TYR A 523 -14.31 -17.47 -4.15
N ASN A 524 -14.07 -16.27 -4.63
CA ASN A 524 -14.14 -15.04 -3.85
C ASN A 524 -14.97 -14.01 -4.61
N LEU A 525 -15.79 -13.29 -3.86
CA LEU A 525 -16.57 -12.15 -4.34
C LEU A 525 -16.32 -10.98 -3.41
N GLY A 526 -16.13 -9.81 -3.98
CA GLY A 526 -15.93 -8.59 -3.22
C GLY A 526 -16.63 -7.41 -3.87
N VAL A 527 -17.23 -6.57 -3.04
CA VAL A 527 -17.90 -5.32 -3.46
C VAL A 527 -17.51 -4.22 -2.49
N SER A 528 -17.10 -3.10 -3.02
CA SER A 528 -17.00 -1.83 -2.31
C SER A 528 -17.84 -0.80 -3.05
N TRP A 529 -18.90 -0.33 -2.40
CA TRP A 529 -19.67 0.79 -2.87
C TRP A 529 -19.52 1.95 -1.90
N SER A 530 -19.14 3.12 -2.41
CA SER A 530 -18.95 4.30 -1.58
C SER A 530 -19.20 5.58 -2.36
N ASP A 531 -19.30 6.71 -1.65
CA ASP A 531 -19.56 8.02 -2.23
C ASP A 531 -18.45 9.02 -1.80
N PRO A 532 -17.21 8.81 -2.28
CA PRO A 532 -16.08 9.66 -1.97
C PRO A 532 -16.22 11.01 -2.64
N LYS A 533 -16.32 12.07 -1.84
CA LYS A 533 -16.55 13.45 -2.29
C LYS A 533 -15.52 14.41 -1.72
N LEU A 534 -15.10 15.32 -2.57
CA LEU A 534 -14.28 16.47 -2.23
C LEU A 534 -15.10 17.76 -2.37
N LYS A 535 -14.95 18.67 -1.42
CA LYS A 535 -15.47 20.04 -1.49
C LYS A 535 -14.33 21.03 -1.32
N SER A 536 -14.10 21.91 -2.30
CA SER A 536 -13.02 22.88 -2.24
C SER A 536 -13.40 24.18 -2.97
N LYS A 537 -13.01 25.33 -2.41
CA LYS A 537 -13.14 26.63 -3.06
C LYS A 537 -12.19 26.82 -4.27
N TRP A 538 -11.27 25.89 -4.48
CA TRP A 538 -10.24 25.93 -5.49
C TRP A 538 -10.55 25.06 -6.73
N VAL A 539 -11.74 24.48 -6.78
CA VAL A 539 -12.22 23.75 -7.96
C VAL A 539 -12.97 24.75 -8.83
N VAL A 540 -12.33 25.22 -9.89
CA VAL A 540 -12.88 26.26 -10.76
C VAL A 540 -14.17 25.80 -11.43
N GLY A 541 -15.22 26.62 -11.33
CA GLY A 541 -16.56 26.30 -11.85
C GLY A 541 -17.42 25.44 -10.95
N HIS A 542 -16.84 24.93 -9.84
CA HIS A 542 -17.52 24.11 -8.84
C HIS A 542 -17.06 24.48 -7.42
N GLU A 543 -16.80 25.77 -7.20
CA GLU A 543 -16.31 26.29 -5.93
C GLU A 543 -17.28 25.99 -4.80
N ASN A 544 -16.78 25.28 -3.78
CA ASN A 544 -17.57 24.86 -2.61
C ASN A 544 -18.72 23.88 -2.91
N GLU A 545 -18.71 23.21 -4.05
CA GLU A 545 -19.58 22.09 -4.36
C GLU A 545 -18.95 20.74 -3.94
N TRP A 546 -19.77 19.74 -3.67
CA TRP A 546 -19.32 18.37 -3.44
C TRP A 546 -19.16 17.65 -4.78
N MET A 547 -17.94 17.34 -5.14
CA MET A 547 -17.58 16.60 -6.35
C MET A 547 -17.09 15.19 -6.02
N GLN A 548 -17.29 14.26 -6.90
CA GLN A 548 -16.77 12.91 -6.78
C GLN A 548 -15.25 12.92 -6.87
N GLU A 549 -14.56 12.25 -5.93
CA GLU A 549 -13.08 12.20 -5.87
C GLU A 549 -12.53 10.86 -6.36
N ALA A 550 -13.28 9.77 -6.20
CA ALA A 550 -12.86 8.44 -6.61
C ALA A 550 -14.06 7.62 -7.12
N ALA A 551 -13.82 6.42 -7.64
CA ALA A 551 -14.87 5.54 -8.11
C ALA A 551 -15.86 5.16 -7.00
N LYS A 552 -17.16 5.15 -7.31
CA LYS A 552 -18.21 4.76 -6.35
C LYS A 552 -18.34 3.26 -6.19
N LEU A 553 -18.03 2.49 -7.21
CA LEU A 553 -18.18 1.03 -7.21
C LEU A 553 -16.89 0.36 -7.60
N GLN A 554 -16.46 -0.58 -6.79
CA GLN A 554 -15.41 -1.52 -7.09
C GLN A 554 -15.93 -2.93 -6.81
N THR A 555 -15.65 -3.87 -7.71
CA THR A 555 -15.97 -5.28 -7.49
C THR A 555 -14.82 -6.15 -7.91
N ASN A 556 -14.63 -7.24 -7.21
CA ASN A 556 -13.80 -8.32 -7.67
C ASN A 556 -14.55 -9.64 -7.59
N ALA A 557 -14.29 -10.53 -8.53
CA ALA A 557 -14.81 -11.88 -8.55
C ALA A 557 -13.69 -12.82 -9.03
N GLY A 558 -13.44 -13.86 -8.26
CA GLY A 558 -12.39 -14.81 -8.57
C GLY A 558 -12.83 -16.25 -8.38
N VAL A 559 -12.29 -17.12 -9.21
CA VAL A 559 -12.38 -18.58 -9.04
C VAL A 559 -10.98 -19.14 -9.08
N GLN A 560 -10.71 -20.05 -8.15
CA GLN A 560 -9.41 -20.71 -8.00
C GLN A 560 -9.62 -22.23 -7.96
N TYR A 561 -8.77 -22.92 -8.70
CA TYR A 561 -8.55 -24.37 -8.59
C TYR A 561 -7.12 -24.60 -8.09
N SER A 562 -6.94 -25.50 -7.14
CA SER A 562 -5.62 -25.92 -6.68
C SER A 562 -5.64 -27.39 -6.31
N ASP A 563 -4.70 -28.15 -6.85
CA ASP A 563 -4.38 -29.51 -6.42
C ASP A 563 -2.88 -29.67 -6.14
N LYS A 564 -2.39 -30.88 -6.00
CA LYS A 564 -0.98 -31.15 -5.71
C LYS A 564 0.00 -30.67 -6.78
N LYS A 565 -0.45 -30.52 -8.03
CA LYS A 565 0.41 -30.19 -9.18
C LYS A 565 -0.03 -28.92 -9.91
N TRP A 566 -1.31 -28.64 -9.93
CA TRP A 566 -1.88 -27.56 -10.71
C TRP A 566 -2.53 -26.52 -9.82
N THR A 567 -2.29 -25.28 -10.14
CA THR A 567 -3.05 -24.15 -9.59
C THR A 567 -3.48 -23.26 -10.74
N ALA A 568 -4.76 -22.97 -10.82
CA ALA A 568 -5.31 -22.06 -11.82
C ALA A 568 -6.25 -21.06 -11.15
N ASN A 569 -6.20 -19.80 -11.57
CA ASN A 569 -7.16 -18.81 -11.15
C ASN A 569 -7.58 -17.90 -12.30
N LEU A 570 -8.77 -17.35 -12.17
CA LEU A 570 -9.33 -16.33 -13.04
C LEU A 570 -9.97 -15.28 -12.15
N ASN A 571 -9.56 -14.02 -12.31
CA ASN A 571 -10.07 -12.91 -11.53
C ASN A 571 -10.58 -11.80 -12.44
N LEU A 572 -11.78 -11.34 -12.17
CA LEU A 572 -12.38 -10.15 -12.76
C LEU A 572 -12.33 -9.01 -11.74
N PHE A 573 -11.78 -7.91 -12.16
CA PHE A 573 -11.74 -6.68 -11.38
C PHE A 573 -12.45 -5.56 -12.13
N PHE A 574 -13.34 -4.85 -11.46
CA PHE A 574 -14.11 -3.75 -12.01
C PHE A 574 -13.98 -2.53 -11.10
N THR A 575 -13.63 -1.38 -11.67
CA THR A 575 -13.72 -0.07 -11.03
C THR A 575 -14.68 0.80 -11.84
N GLY A 576 -15.68 1.37 -11.19
CA GLY A 576 -16.68 2.22 -11.81
C GLY A 576 -16.11 3.52 -12.35
N GLU A 577 -16.96 4.24 -13.03
CA GLU A 577 -16.68 5.57 -13.55
C GLU A 577 -16.29 6.56 -12.44
N ARG A 578 -15.38 7.48 -12.74
CA ARG A 578 -14.87 8.49 -11.80
C ARG A 578 -14.96 9.86 -12.44
N GLU A 579 -15.31 10.88 -11.67
CA GLU A 579 -15.15 12.26 -12.07
C GLU A 579 -13.69 12.70 -11.85
N TYR A 580 -13.22 13.61 -12.69
CA TYR A 580 -11.88 14.13 -12.59
C TYR A 580 -11.90 15.54 -11.97
N SER A 581 -11.57 15.64 -10.71
CA SER A 581 -11.59 16.89 -9.94
C SER A 581 -10.33 17.77 -10.08
N TYR A 582 -9.48 17.49 -11.06
CA TYR A 582 -8.15 18.11 -11.16
C TYR A 582 -8.11 19.48 -11.87
N TYR A 583 -9.25 20.08 -12.18
CA TYR A 583 -9.27 21.40 -12.81
C TYR A 583 -8.92 22.49 -11.80
N THR A 584 -7.78 23.12 -12.05
CA THR A 584 -7.22 24.10 -11.12
C THR A 584 -7.31 25.53 -11.61
N ASN A 585 -7.77 25.78 -12.85
CA ASN A 585 -7.97 27.15 -13.36
C ASN A 585 -8.88 27.23 -14.60
N GLU A 586 -9.49 28.40 -14.82
CA GLU A 586 -10.37 28.68 -15.98
C GLU A 586 -9.68 28.47 -17.33
N GLY A 587 -8.38 28.74 -17.41
CA GLY A 587 -7.59 28.54 -18.63
C GLY A 587 -7.49 27.07 -19.03
N ASP A 588 -7.34 26.19 -18.05
CA ASP A 588 -7.34 24.73 -18.28
C ASP A 588 -8.74 24.27 -18.69
N ILE A 589 -9.80 24.74 -18.01
CA ILE A 589 -11.18 24.44 -18.39
C ILE A 589 -11.46 24.95 -19.81
N ALA A 590 -11.15 26.22 -20.14
CA ALA A 590 -11.36 26.78 -21.46
C ALA A 590 -10.57 26.06 -22.55
N LYS A 591 -9.31 25.71 -22.26
CA LYS A 591 -8.42 25.00 -23.18
C LYS A 591 -8.86 23.56 -23.44
N TYR A 592 -9.48 22.94 -22.46
CA TYR A 592 -9.85 21.53 -22.47
C TYR A 592 -11.38 21.32 -22.51
N LYS A 593 -12.17 22.40 -22.44
CA LYS A 593 -13.63 22.37 -22.54
C LYS A 593 -14.08 21.61 -23.79
N GLY A 594 -14.82 20.57 -23.61
CA GLY A 594 -15.24 19.65 -24.66
C GLY A 594 -14.47 18.32 -24.72
N ASN A 595 -13.42 18.14 -23.88
CA ASN A 595 -12.75 16.85 -23.73
C ASN A 595 -12.77 16.34 -22.29
N TYR A 596 -13.25 17.14 -21.33
CA TYR A 596 -13.21 16.85 -19.90
C TYR A 596 -14.57 16.99 -19.18
N ASP A 597 -15.64 17.16 -19.91
CA ASP A 597 -17.00 16.95 -19.38
C ASP A 597 -17.27 15.46 -19.11
N HIS A 598 -16.23 14.64 -19.15
CA HIS A 598 -16.38 13.19 -19.11
C HIS A 598 -15.68 12.60 -17.90
N ALA A 599 -16.42 11.81 -17.20
CA ALA A 599 -15.92 10.90 -16.21
C ALA A 599 -14.83 10.00 -16.82
N ILE A 600 -13.83 9.66 -16.03
CA ILE A 600 -12.87 8.61 -16.39
C ILE A 600 -13.67 7.31 -16.53
N PRO A 601 -13.67 6.66 -17.70
CA PRO A 601 -14.48 5.48 -17.94
C PRO A 601 -14.20 4.37 -16.96
N ASN A 602 -15.14 3.46 -16.82
CA ASN A 602 -14.96 2.28 -15.99
C ASN A 602 -13.72 1.47 -16.43
N ARG A 603 -13.03 0.92 -15.47
CA ARG A 603 -11.90 0.02 -15.64
C ARG A 603 -12.36 -1.42 -15.44
N VAL A 604 -12.04 -2.30 -16.39
CA VAL A 604 -12.29 -3.74 -16.28
C VAL A 604 -10.99 -4.47 -16.57
N ASN A 605 -10.53 -5.24 -15.62
CA ASN A 605 -9.34 -6.05 -15.77
C ASN A 605 -9.68 -7.54 -15.50
N LEU A 606 -9.48 -8.38 -16.49
CA LEU A 606 -9.59 -9.84 -16.37
C LEU A 606 -8.17 -10.40 -16.36
N THR A 607 -7.80 -11.05 -15.27
CA THR A 607 -6.48 -11.65 -15.07
C THR A 607 -6.60 -13.16 -14.88
N SER A 608 -5.59 -13.89 -15.27
CA SER A 608 -5.51 -15.34 -15.04
C SER A 608 -4.09 -15.76 -14.72
N SER A 609 -3.94 -16.76 -13.89
CA SER A 609 -2.67 -17.42 -13.61
C SER A 609 -2.86 -18.94 -13.71
N LEU A 610 -1.89 -19.60 -14.32
CA LEU A 610 -1.82 -21.07 -14.43
C LEU A 610 -0.43 -21.53 -13.98
N SER A 611 -0.37 -22.31 -12.92
CA SER A 611 0.88 -22.88 -12.40
C SER A 611 0.87 -24.39 -12.50
N TYR A 612 2.02 -24.95 -12.86
CA TYR A 612 2.30 -26.37 -12.84
C TYR A 612 3.54 -26.67 -12.01
N ALA A 613 3.40 -27.47 -10.96
CA ALA A 613 4.46 -27.92 -10.08
C ALA A 613 4.52 -29.46 -10.14
N PRO A 614 5.35 -30.07 -10.99
CA PRO A 614 5.46 -31.53 -11.09
C PRO A 614 5.94 -32.16 -9.77
N ASN A 615 6.71 -31.42 -8.99
CA ASN A 615 7.22 -31.75 -7.66
C ASN A 615 7.54 -30.44 -6.90
N ASP A 616 8.04 -30.55 -5.67
CA ASP A 616 8.32 -29.41 -4.79
C ASP A 616 9.46 -28.51 -5.28
N ASN A 617 10.33 -29.04 -6.13
CA ASN A 617 11.50 -28.32 -6.64
C ASN A 617 11.20 -27.45 -7.88
N HIS A 618 10.24 -27.84 -8.69
CA HIS A 618 9.98 -27.21 -9.99
C HIS A 618 8.60 -26.57 -10.03
N ARG A 619 8.54 -25.32 -10.48
CA ARG A 619 7.28 -24.62 -10.75
C ARG A 619 7.38 -23.81 -12.05
N ILE A 620 6.37 -23.95 -12.89
CA ILE A 620 6.17 -23.11 -14.08
C ILE A 620 4.88 -22.36 -13.88
N THR A 621 4.91 -21.03 -14.03
CA THR A 621 3.72 -20.17 -13.86
C THR A 621 3.55 -19.29 -15.08
N LEU A 622 2.38 -19.30 -15.70
CA LEU A 622 1.96 -18.38 -16.74
C LEU A 622 0.96 -17.40 -16.14
N ASN A 623 1.34 -16.13 -16.06
CA ASN A 623 0.45 -15.03 -15.68
C ASN A 623 -0.02 -14.29 -16.91
N MET A 624 -1.29 -13.94 -16.97
CA MET A 624 -1.93 -13.19 -18.05
C MET A 624 -2.76 -12.06 -17.48
N TYR A 625 -2.51 -10.85 -17.93
CA TYR A 625 -3.17 -9.62 -17.48
C TYR A 625 -3.91 -8.96 -18.63
N ASN A 626 -4.99 -8.27 -18.30
CA ASN A 626 -5.85 -7.58 -19.26
C ASN A 626 -6.25 -8.47 -20.43
N LEU A 627 -6.78 -9.68 -20.13
CA LEU A 627 -7.21 -10.66 -21.11
C LEU A 627 -8.25 -10.12 -22.11
N LEU A 628 -8.99 -9.08 -21.71
CA LEU A 628 -9.96 -8.41 -22.58
C LEU A 628 -9.31 -7.39 -23.52
N ASN A 629 -8.01 -7.14 -23.36
CA ASN A 629 -7.24 -6.16 -24.11
C ASN A 629 -7.91 -4.76 -24.15
N ARG A 630 -8.48 -4.34 -23.00
CA ARG A 630 -9.16 -3.05 -22.90
C ARG A 630 -8.16 -1.91 -22.65
N HIS A 631 -8.45 -0.74 -23.23
CA HIS A 631 -7.81 0.51 -22.81
C HIS A 631 -8.47 0.99 -21.52
N ASN A 632 -7.82 0.75 -20.40
CA ASN A 632 -8.29 1.17 -19.09
C ASN A 632 -7.55 2.43 -18.67
N ASN A 633 -8.27 3.52 -18.49
CA ASN A 633 -7.70 4.77 -17.96
C ASN A 633 -7.59 4.66 -16.44
N CYS A 634 -6.41 4.93 -15.90
CA CYS A 634 -6.16 4.79 -14.46
C CYS A 634 -6.32 6.09 -13.69
N ILE A 635 -5.84 7.22 -14.24
CA ILE A 635 -5.81 8.51 -13.54
C ILE A 635 -6.64 9.56 -14.26
N ASN A 636 -6.49 9.67 -15.55
CA ASN A 636 -7.22 10.60 -16.41
C ASN A 636 -7.26 10.06 -17.85
N GLU A 637 -8.05 10.67 -18.70
CA GLU A 637 -8.21 10.21 -20.08
C GLU A 637 -6.97 10.37 -20.98
N ASN A 638 -5.91 11.01 -20.48
CA ASN A 638 -4.72 11.33 -21.27
C ASN A 638 -3.44 10.73 -20.71
N GLU A 639 -3.48 10.15 -19.51
CA GLU A 639 -2.31 9.63 -18.85
C GLU A 639 -2.62 8.29 -18.18
N ASN A 640 -1.69 7.34 -18.30
CA ASN A 640 -1.65 6.10 -17.56
C ASN A 640 -2.79 5.13 -17.87
N TYR A 641 -2.62 4.44 -18.98
CA TYR A 641 -3.39 3.25 -19.28
C TYR A 641 -2.76 2.04 -18.59
N ASP A 642 -3.60 1.09 -18.20
CA ASP A 642 -3.11 -0.26 -17.95
C ASP A 642 -2.40 -0.78 -19.21
N LEU A 643 -1.42 -1.65 -19.02
CA LEU A 643 -0.82 -2.35 -20.16
C LEU A 643 -1.92 -3.04 -20.97
N PRO A 644 -1.79 -3.09 -22.31
CA PRO A 644 -2.62 -3.94 -23.13
C PRO A 644 -2.47 -5.41 -22.68
N PHE A 645 -3.16 -6.33 -23.32
CA PHE A 645 -2.96 -7.74 -23.00
C PHE A 645 -1.47 -8.08 -22.87
N ASN A 646 -1.12 -8.59 -21.72
CA ASN A 646 0.26 -8.98 -21.45
C ASN A 646 0.33 -10.30 -20.69
N TRP A 647 1.44 -10.97 -20.86
CA TRP A 647 1.69 -12.26 -20.22
C TRP A 647 3.14 -12.37 -19.77
N THR A 648 3.36 -13.18 -18.75
CA THR A 648 4.68 -13.52 -18.23
C THR A 648 4.73 -14.99 -17.86
N LEU A 649 5.68 -15.70 -18.44
CA LEU A 649 6.01 -17.09 -18.09
C LEU A 649 7.20 -17.06 -17.13
N THR A 650 7.04 -17.69 -15.96
CA THR A 650 8.07 -17.81 -14.95
C THR A 650 8.39 -19.28 -14.69
N TYR A 651 9.67 -19.63 -14.72
CA TYR A 651 10.16 -20.91 -14.22
C TYR A 651 10.94 -20.70 -12.94
N LYS A 652 10.61 -21.46 -11.89
CA LYS A 652 11.30 -21.44 -10.59
C LYS A 652 11.79 -22.84 -10.25
N TYR A 653 13.05 -22.92 -9.85
CA TYR A 653 13.66 -24.11 -9.29
C TYR A 653 14.07 -23.84 -7.83
N SER A 654 13.71 -24.73 -6.93
CA SER A 654 14.02 -24.69 -5.49
C SER A 654 14.81 -25.92 -5.08
N PHE A 655 15.86 -25.71 -4.25
CA PHE A 655 16.76 -26.77 -3.80
C PHE A 655 16.46 -27.17 -2.36
#